data_50583489e053ae62915e2bb452739924
#
_entry.id   50583489e053ae62915e2bb452739924
#
_cell.length_a   1.000
_cell.length_b   1.000
_cell.length_c   1.000
_cell.angle_alpha   90.00
_cell.angle_beta   90.00
_cell.angle_gamma   90.00
#
_symmetry.space_group_name_H-M   'P 1'
#
loop_
_entity.id
_entity.type
_entity.pdbx_description
1 polymer ?
#
loop_
_entity_poly.entity_id
_entity_poly.type
_entity_poly.pdbx_seq_one_letter_code
_entity_poly.pdbx_strand_id
1 'polypeptide(L)'
;DKDYSLDDIDLSANNQSSDSYLDLEAPFMSLHARGQYNLSTLVSSIQNMIAEKLPTLPGIKKTKAKGDNDFTLQGNIYSTEVLNKILGIPLAISSPIHINGNMSEQSNELNLYLSAPLFSYNGKPFHNGNVELTTLNNALNLEARITQGMPYEKAPEIKLKAAAADNVLSTLLNYNNHSSKLPVSGLLNADTRFSKNEQGQLTIQTSVKPSSLMLGDTQWDVKASTVEYHKNHLTVDNFVVKHDKQHVIINGMATPNKEDSIVADLKDVDVAYILNLVNFHSVDFTGKATGKAVVKSIFQDPDAYAKLDIQDFTFENGPMGILHAFVNFNKEDEQIDIRATADEGPGRQTYINGYVSPKRNYIDLGIEAAGTNMKFMENFCGSFMDHLEALGHGKVNVVGDLKEINLVGDVEVSGKMHMKQLGTEYHFDRLRAHAIPDDILLMNDTIYDCNNNIAVVNGGIHHKHLTKLSYDLDLKAKNFLGYDIREFGDNTFYGTVYATGDVGIHGKSGETVIDIDAVPEHGSIFVYNVASPDAISDKSFIHWNDATPEWEKPFSFTKNTKKDDDDDDMESDMRINFLVNTNQNLTLKLLMDPQSGDYITLNGNGVIRANYFNKGSFDMFGNYLVDHGIYKLTIQNIIKKDFEFLPGGTINFG
;
A
#
# COMPACT_ATOMS: atom_id res chain seq x y z
N ASP A 1 -42.15 -5.36 -14.89
CA ASP A 1 -42.91 -4.39 -14.12
C ASP A 1 -43.15 -4.99 -12.73
N LYS A 2 -42.56 -4.37 -11.71
CA LYS A 2 -42.84 -4.69 -10.31
C LYS A 2 -43.74 -3.57 -9.80
N ASP A 3 -44.95 -3.93 -9.40
CA ASP A 3 -45.85 -3.03 -8.70
C ASP A 3 -45.25 -2.70 -7.32
N TYR A 4 -45.14 -1.42 -7.02
CA TYR A 4 -44.72 -0.93 -5.71
C TYR A 4 -45.90 -0.29 -5.03
N SER A 5 -46.31 -0.80 -3.87
CA SER A 5 -47.24 -0.14 -2.98
C SER A 5 -46.50 0.96 -2.23
N LEU A 6 -46.89 2.19 -2.41
CA LEU A 6 -46.47 3.33 -1.61
C LEU A 6 -47.58 3.59 -0.60
N ASP A 7 -47.40 3.08 0.61
CA ASP A 7 -48.35 3.28 1.69
C ASP A 7 -48.07 4.61 2.40
N ASP A 8 -49.11 5.30 2.87
CA ASP A 8 -49.07 6.49 3.73
C ASP A 8 -48.32 7.72 3.14
N ILE A 9 -48.66 8.15 1.92
CA ILE A 9 -48.26 9.46 1.41
C ILE A 9 -49.35 10.47 1.73
N ASP A 10 -49.02 11.47 2.55
CA ASP A 10 -49.88 12.61 2.80
C ASP A 10 -49.34 13.83 2.02
N LEU A 11 -50.14 14.34 1.11
CA LEU A 11 -49.81 15.56 0.33
C LEU A 11 -50.91 16.59 0.55
N SER A 12 -50.55 17.67 1.24
CA SER A 12 -51.46 18.82 1.38
C SER A 12 -50.84 20.06 0.72
N ALA A 13 -51.61 20.77 -0.05
CA ALA A 13 -51.15 21.94 -0.76
C ALA A 13 -52.25 23.01 -0.86
N ASN A 14 -51.87 24.27 -0.69
CA ASN A 14 -52.69 25.43 -0.95
C ASN A 14 -51.88 26.45 -1.76
N ASN A 15 -52.35 26.84 -2.92
CA ASN A 15 -51.67 27.78 -3.82
C ASN A 15 -52.57 28.94 -4.28
N GLN A 16 -53.64 29.23 -3.53
CA GLN A 16 -54.65 30.22 -3.91
C GLN A 16 -54.67 31.48 -3.03
N SER A 17 -53.81 31.61 -2.04
CA SER A 17 -53.84 32.70 -1.06
C SER A 17 -52.43 33.20 -0.72
N SER A 18 -52.36 34.32 0.04
CA SER A 18 -51.10 34.82 0.61
C SER A 18 -50.36 33.82 1.53
N ASP A 19 -51.08 32.74 1.95
CA ASP A 19 -50.56 31.70 2.80
C ASP A 19 -50.40 30.38 2.00
N SER A 20 -49.72 30.44 0.84
CA SER A 20 -49.45 29.27 0.02
C SER A 20 -48.49 28.32 0.70
N TYR A 21 -48.80 27.04 0.67
CA TYR A 21 -47.96 25.99 1.23
C TYR A 21 -48.06 24.67 0.46
N LEU A 22 -47.04 23.86 0.56
CA LEU A 22 -46.99 22.47 0.14
C LEU A 22 -46.32 21.65 1.23
N ASP A 23 -47.02 20.68 1.76
CA ASP A 23 -46.53 19.72 2.74
C ASP A 23 -46.65 18.31 2.16
N LEU A 24 -45.56 17.62 2.06
CA LEU A 24 -45.43 16.23 1.68
C LEU A 24 -44.82 15.44 2.84
N GLU A 25 -45.57 14.49 3.33
CA GLU A 25 -45.11 13.54 4.34
C GLU A 25 -45.23 12.12 3.77
N ALA A 26 -44.13 11.42 3.75
CA ALA A 26 -44.01 10.04 3.28
C ALA A 26 -42.99 9.27 4.11
N PRO A 27 -43.03 7.95 4.20
CA PRO A 27 -42.07 7.15 4.94
C PRO A 27 -40.61 7.33 4.46
N PHE A 28 -40.42 7.75 3.21
CA PHE A 28 -39.11 7.96 2.59
C PHE A 28 -38.66 9.41 2.55
N MET A 29 -39.54 10.40 2.75
CA MET A 29 -39.19 11.82 2.75
C MET A 29 -40.26 12.70 3.41
N SER A 30 -39.82 13.84 3.97
CA SER A 30 -40.70 14.97 4.29
C SER A 30 -40.25 16.20 3.51
N LEU A 31 -41.21 17.03 3.05
CA LEU A 31 -40.93 18.27 2.33
C LEU A 31 -41.97 19.32 2.67
N HIS A 32 -41.51 20.49 3.11
CA HIS A 32 -42.37 21.62 3.46
C HIS A 32 -41.94 22.84 2.66
N ALA A 33 -42.84 23.38 1.86
CA ALA A 33 -42.62 24.65 1.17
C ALA A 33 -43.62 25.69 1.70
N ARG A 34 -43.17 26.90 1.89
CA ARG A 34 -43.96 28.04 2.36
C ARG A 34 -43.73 29.25 1.49
N GLY A 35 -44.77 29.86 0.98
CA GLY A 35 -44.72 30.98 0.05
C GLY A 35 -45.28 30.63 -1.32
N GLN A 36 -45.26 31.57 -2.23
CA GLN A 36 -45.80 31.40 -3.57
C GLN A 36 -44.92 30.49 -4.43
N TYR A 37 -45.49 29.46 -5.01
CA TYR A 37 -44.81 28.54 -5.90
C TYR A 37 -45.70 28.15 -7.09
N ASN A 38 -45.05 27.88 -8.22
CA ASN A 38 -45.72 27.36 -9.40
C ASN A 38 -44.91 26.20 -9.97
N LEU A 39 -45.36 24.98 -9.70
CA LEU A 39 -44.69 23.74 -10.10
C LEU A 39 -44.46 23.66 -11.62
N SER A 40 -45.35 24.25 -12.44
CA SER A 40 -45.21 24.22 -13.90
C SER A 40 -44.10 25.12 -14.41
N THR A 41 -43.74 26.17 -13.67
CA THR A 41 -42.69 27.12 -14.04
C THR A 41 -41.41 26.98 -13.21
N LEU A 42 -41.43 26.26 -12.10
CA LEU A 42 -40.33 26.17 -11.13
C LEU A 42 -39.01 25.79 -11.78
N VAL A 43 -38.99 24.70 -12.58
CA VAL A 43 -37.79 24.25 -13.29
C VAL A 43 -37.30 25.30 -14.27
N SER A 44 -38.22 25.92 -15.00
CA SER A 44 -37.89 27.01 -15.95
C SER A 44 -37.33 28.23 -15.25
N SER A 45 -37.84 28.57 -14.08
CA SER A 45 -37.38 29.70 -13.25
C SER A 45 -35.97 29.46 -12.75
N ILE A 46 -35.68 28.28 -12.20
CA ILE A 46 -34.30 27.89 -11.80
C ILE A 46 -33.35 27.96 -13.01
N GLN A 47 -33.77 27.41 -14.16
CA GLN A 47 -32.96 27.47 -15.39
C GLN A 47 -32.71 28.90 -15.83
N ASN A 48 -33.69 29.81 -15.72
CA ASN A 48 -33.53 31.19 -16.06
C ASN A 48 -32.53 31.91 -15.14
N MET A 49 -32.56 31.65 -13.86
CA MET A 49 -31.62 32.20 -12.88
C MET A 49 -30.17 31.74 -13.17
N ILE A 50 -29.97 30.47 -13.49
CA ILE A 50 -28.66 29.94 -13.91
C ILE A 50 -28.26 30.58 -15.26
N ALA A 51 -29.19 30.64 -16.24
CA ALA A 51 -28.93 31.21 -17.56
C ALA A 51 -28.62 32.73 -17.52
N GLU A 52 -29.04 33.41 -16.48
CA GLU A 52 -28.66 34.81 -16.28
C GLU A 52 -27.18 34.99 -16.01
N LYS A 53 -26.59 34.07 -15.25
CA LYS A 53 -25.17 34.08 -14.89
C LYS A 53 -24.28 33.39 -15.95
N LEU A 54 -24.81 32.32 -16.57
CA LEU A 54 -24.14 31.53 -17.59
C LEU A 54 -25.05 31.33 -18.83
N PRO A 55 -25.29 32.35 -19.64
CA PRO A 55 -26.26 32.35 -20.74
C PRO A 55 -25.94 31.36 -21.87
N THR A 56 -24.71 30.88 -21.95
CA THR A 56 -24.28 29.90 -22.97
C THR A 56 -23.93 28.54 -22.38
N LEU A 57 -24.26 28.29 -21.11
CA LEU A 57 -24.03 26.97 -20.47
C LEU A 57 -24.78 25.86 -21.24
N PRO A 58 -24.13 24.72 -21.57
CA PRO A 58 -24.78 23.61 -22.24
C PRO A 58 -25.98 23.07 -21.46
N GLY A 59 -27.07 22.78 -22.18
CA GLY A 59 -28.29 22.21 -21.56
C GLY A 59 -29.20 23.23 -20.89
N ILE A 60 -28.75 24.45 -20.63
CA ILE A 60 -29.54 25.52 -20.04
C ILE A 60 -30.05 26.44 -21.15
N LYS A 61 -31.37 26.67 -21.18
CA LYS A 61 -32.03 27.60 -22.13
C LYS A 61 -32.88 28.59 -21.36
N LYS A 62 -32.68 29.86 -21.59
CA LYS A 62 -33.55 30.89 -21.04
C LYS A 62 -34.93 30.78 -21.71
N THR A 63 -35.95 30.64 -20.90
CA THR A 63 -37.35 30.53 -21.33
C THR A 63 -38.07 31.85 -21.07
N LYS A 64 -39.19 32.07 -21.78
CA LYS A 64 -40.05 33.26 -21.55
C LYS A 64 -41.04 33.04 -20.40
N ALA A 65 -41.10 31.83 -19.86
CA ALA A 65 -41.99 31.52 -18.73
C ALA A 65 -41.50 32.31 -17.51
N LYS A 66 -42.32 33.14 -16.95
CA LYS A 66 -42.13 33.77 -15.66
C LYS A 66 -43.14 33.14 -14.71
N GLY A 67 -42.66 32.66 -13.57
CA GLY A 67 -43.50 32.35 -12.43
C GLY A 67 -43.27 33.43 -11.37
N ASP A 68 -44.20 33.53 -10.44
CA ASP A 68 -44.02 34.39 -9.26
C ASP A 68 -43.56 33.48 -8.09
N ASN A 69 -42.47 32.75 -8.31
CA ASN A 69 -41.92 31.82 -7.30
C ASN A 69 -41.18 32.64 -6.23
N ASP A 70 -41.71 32.59 -5.01
CA ASP A 70 -41.14 33.23 -3.82
C ASP A 70 -41.49 32.35 -2.59
N PHE A 71 -40.61 31.44 -2.25
CA PHE A 71 -40.88 30.43 -1.23
C PHE A 71 -39.62 29.99 -0.49
N THR A 72 -39.81 29.47 0.70
CA THR A 72 -38.81 28.70 1.47
C THR A 72 -39.12 27.22 1.39
N LEU A 73 -38.07 26.40 1.43
CA LEU A 73 -38.15 24.94 1.36
C LEU A 73 -37.39 24.33 2.52
N GLN A 74 -37.99 23.37 3.20
CA GLN A 74 -37.32 22.49 4.18
C GLN A 74 -37.73 21.05 3.93
N GLY A 75 -36.80 20.11 4.05
CA GLY A 75 -37.11 18.72 3.83
C GLY A 75 -36.05 17.76 4.36
N ASN A 76 -36.48 16.52 4.49
CA ASN A 76 -35.62 15.42 4.88
C ASN A 76 -35.89 14.23 3.97
N ILE A 77 -34.81 13.55 3.54
CA ILE A 77 -34.95 12.27 2.83
C ILE A 77 -34.48 11.19 3.78
N TYR A 78 -35.36 10.27 4.14
CA TYR A 78 -35.12 9.18 5.10
C TYR A 78 -34.71 7.88 4.41
N SER A 79 -35.15 7.68 3.14
CA SER A 79 -34.76 6.54 2.31
C SER A 79 -34.71 6.95 0.84
N THR A 80 -33.72 6.43 0.13
CA THR A 80 -33.53 6.70 -1.31
C THR A 80 -34.05 5.58 -2.21
N GLU A 81 -34.59 4.48 -1.67
CA GLU A 81 -35.02 3.33 -2.48
C GLU A 81 -36.07 3.68 -3.53
N VAL A 82 -37.09 4.44 -3.17
CA VAL A 82 -38.13 4.89 -4.08
C VAL A 82 -37.59 5.88 -5.10
N LEU A 83 -36.76 6.84 -4.65
CA LEU A 83 -36.15 7.85 -5.49
C LEU A 83 -35.18 7.23 -6.49
N ASN A 84 -34.41 6.22 -6.07
CA ASN A 84 -33.47 5.51 -6.94
C ASN A 84 -34.19 4.79 -8.09
N LYS A 85 -35.37 4.21 -7.82
CA LYS A 85 -36.17 3.54 -8.84
C LYS A 85 -36.78 4.51 -9.83
N ILE A 86 -37.19 5.68 -9.37
CA ILE A 86 -37.80 6.74 -10.21
C ILE A 86 -36.73 7.47 -11.03
N LEU A 87 -35.58 7.79 -10.40
CA LEU A 87 -34.53 8.60 -11.00
C LEU A 87 -33.39 7.79 -11.63
N GLY A 88 -33.33 6.48 -11.37
CA GLY A 88 -32.25 5.61 -11.86
C GLY A 88 -30.89 5.91 -11.25
N ILE A 89 -30.85 6.48 -10.04
CA ILE A 89 -29.61 6.89 -9.36
C ILE A 89 -29.25 5.83 -8.31
N PRO A 90 -28.04 5.23 -8.32
CA PRO A 90 -27.61 4.20 -7.37
C PRO A 90 -27.11 4.84 -6.06
N LEU A 91 -28.01 5.52 -5.34
CA LEU A 91 -27.74 6.24 -4.08
C LEU A 91 -28.40 5.50 -2.91
N ALA A 92 -27.64 5.12 -1.88
CA ALA A 92 -28.18 4.62 -0.62
C ALA A 92 -27.72 5.51 0.54
N ILE A 93 -28.63 5.79 1.48
CA ILE A 93 -28.32 6.64 2.63
C ILE A 93 -28.39 5.84 3.93
N SER A 94 -27.46 6.11 4.84
CA SER A 94 -27.43 5.55 6.19
C SER A 94 -27.85 6.56 7.26
N SER A 95 -27.96 7.83 6.87
CA SER A 95 -28.47 8.93 7.70
C SER A 95 -29.35 9.82 6.83
N PRO A 96 -30.37 10.49 7.38
CA PRO A 96 -31.23 11.37 6.63
C PRO A 96 -30.44 12.46 5.89
N ILE A 97 -30.86 12.77 4.65
CA ILE A 97 -30.40 13.96 3.93
C ILE A 97 -31.29 15.13 4.33
N HIS A 98 -30.67 16.21 4.75
CA HIS A 98 -31.37 17.45 5.10
C HIS A 98 -31.28 18.45 3.96
N ILE A 99 -32.41 19.06 3.60
CA ILE A 99 -32.54 20.06 2.54
C ILE A 99 -33.16 21.31 3.16
N ASN A 100 -32.56 22.46 2.91
CA ASN A 100 -33.11 23.76 3.28
C ASN A 100 -32.79 24.76 2.18
N GLY A 101 -33.71 25.63 1.84
CA GLY A 101 -33.49 26.62 0.80
C GLY A 101 -34.56 27.67 0.71
N ASN A 102 -34.29 28.66 -0.11
CA ASN A 102 -35.28 29.66 -0.52
C ASN A 102 -35.04 30.08 -1.97
N MET A 103 -36.10 30.45 -2.62
CA MET A 103 -36.08 30.98 -3.98
C MET A 103 -36.96 32.19 -4.04
N SER A 104 -36.46 33.26 -4.67
CA SER A 104 -37.26 34.44 -5.02
C SER A 104 -36.93 34.92 -6.43
N GLU A 105 -37.88 34.81 -7.35
CA GLU A 105 -37.71 35.32 -8.72
C GLU A 105 -37.67 36.85 -8.77
N GLN A 106 -38.34 37.50 -7.83
CA GLN A 106 -38.35 38.95 -7.79
C GLN A 106 -37.02 39.56 -7.41
N SER A 107 -36.34 39.00 -6.42
CA SER A 107 -35.01 39.40 -5.98
C SER A 107 -33.87 38.68 -6.74
N ASN A 108 -34.22 37.72 -7.61
CA ASN A 108 -33.27 36.84 -8.31
C ASN A 108 -32.36 36.09 -7.34
N GLU A 109 -32.94 35.55 -6.26
CA GLU A 109 -32.24 34.82 -5.21
C GLU A 109 -32.58 33.33 -5.28
N LEU A 110 -31.55 32.51 -5.27
CA LEU A 110 -31.64 31.04 -5.16
C LEU A 110 -30.59 30.59 -4.15
N ASN A 111 -31.08 30.09 -3.00
CA ASN A 111 -30.23 29.53 -1.96
C ASN A 111 -30.68 28.12 -1.65
N LEU A 112 -29.73 27.19 -1.58
CA LEU A 112 -29.99 25.78 -1.28
C LEU A 112 -28.86 25.24 -0.41
N TYR A 113 -29.24 24.61 0.70
CA TYR A 113 -28.34 23.92 1.61
C TYR A 113 -28.76 22.45 1.65
N LEU A 114 -27.81 21.57 1.35
CA LEU A 114 -28.00 20.12 1.39
C LEU A 114 -26.92 19.51 2.27
N SER A 115 -27.32 18.65 3.21
CA SER A 115 -26.41 17.91 4.06
C SER A 115 -26.73 16.42 4.00
N ALA A 116 -25.77 15.62 3.60
CA ALA A 116 -25.81 14.16 3.51
C ALA A 116 -24.68 13.57 4.39
N PRO A 117 -24.96 13.31 5.68
CA PRO A 117 -23.91 12.93 6.63
C PRO A 117 -23.22 11.61 6.31
N LEU A 118 -23.98 10.60 5.87
CA LEU A 118 -23.46 9.27 5.52
C LEU A 118 -24.31 8.61 4.44
N PHE A 119 -23.68 8.30 3.31
CA PHE A 119 -24.36 7.69 2.17
C PHE A 119 -23.38 6.84 1.35
N SER A 120 -23.92 6.05 0.42
CA SER A 120 -23.13 5.37 -0.59
C SER A 120 -23.62 5.66 -1.99
N TYR A 121 -22.70 5.75 -2.95
CA TYR A 121 -22.99 5.90 -4.36
C TYR A 121 -22.25 4.82 -5.16
N ASN A 122 -22.98 4.04 -5.95
CA ASN A 122 -22.45 2.84 -6.63
C ASN A 122 -21.73 1.89 -5.65
N GLY A 123 -22.29 1.72 -4.43
CA GLY A 123 -21.73 0.85 -3.41
C GLY A 123 -20.47 1.39 -2.69
N LYS A 124 -19.95 2.56 -3.09
CA LYS A 124 -18.83 3.21 -2.39
C LYS A 124 -19.37 4.12 -1.29
N PRO A 125 -18.85 4.02 -0.05
CA PRO A 125 -19.28 4.86 1.06
C PRO A 125 -18.72 6.28 0.94
N PHE A 126 -19.50 7.25 1.41
CA PHE A 126 -19.15 8.66 1.53
C PHE A 126 -19.75 9.25 2.81
N HIS A 127 -19.07 10.23 3.37
CA HIS A 127 -19.57 10.98 4.51
C HIS A 127 -19.26 12.48 4.41
N ASN A 128 -19.84 13.29 5.31
CA ASN A 128 -19.68 14.74 5.32
C ASN A 128 -20.06 15.42 3.98
N GLY A 129 -21.05 14.84 3.26
CA GLY A 129 -21.57 15.45 2.06
C GLY A 129 -22.34 16.73 2.39
N ASN A 130 -21.85 17.89 1.94
CA ASN A 130 -22.50 19.17 2.11
C ASN A 130 -22.46 19.92 0.78
N VAL A 131 -23.58 20.54 0.41
CA VAL A 131 -23.69 21.42 -0.75
C VAL A 131 -24.41 22.70 -0.32
N GLU A 132 -23.80 23.81 -0.58
CA GLU A 132 -24.36 25.15 -0.37
C GLU A 132 -24.35 25.90 -1.70
N LEU A 133 -25.51 26.29 -2.18
CA LEU A 133 -25.71 27.12 -3.36
C LEU A 133 -26.34 28.43 -2.91
N THR A 134 -25.71 29.56 -3.21
CA THR A 134 -26.20 30.87 -2.77
C THR A 134 -26.02 31.91 -3.85
N THR A 135 -27.01 32.80 -3.95
CA THR A 135 -26.91 34.01 -4.76
C THR A 135 -26.35 35.13 -3.90
N LEU A 136 -25.11 35.55 -4.20
CA LEU A 136 -24.43 36.64 -3.48
C LEU A 136 -23.61 37.47 -4.45
N ASN A 137 -23.62 38.81 -4.27
CA ASN A 137 -22.83 39.76 -5.09
C ASN A 137 -23.05 39.59 -6.61
N ASN A 138 -24.31 39.38 -7.02
CA ASN A 138 -24.70 39.14 -8.40
C ASN A 138 -24.07 37.88 -9.04
N ALA A 139 -23.50 36.98 -8.25
CA ALA A 139 -22.98 35.67 -8.67
C ALA A 139 -23.79 34.54 -8.04
N LEU A 140 -23.86 33.41 -8.73
CA LEU A 140 -24.34 32.14 -8.15
C LEU A 140 -23.13 31.40 -7.64
N ASN A 141 -23.05 31.22 -6.32
CA ASN A 141 -21.92 30.58 -5.65
C ASN A 141 -22.30 29.16 -5.21
N LEU A 142 -21.40 28.21 -5.44
CA LEU A 142 -21.52 26.83 -5.01
C LEU A 142 -20.33 26.48 -4.10
N GLU A 143 -20.61 26.02 -2.89
CA GLU A 143 -19.62 25.33 -2.06
C GLU A 143 -20.06 23.89 -1.86
N ALA A 144 -19.20 22.92 -2.16
CA ALA A 144 -19.47 21.51 -1.96
C ALA A 144 -18.30 20.83 -1.26
N ARG A 145 -18.60 19.92 -0.35
CA ARG A 145 -17.63 19.11 0.36
C ARG A 145 -18.11 17.68 0.43
N ILE A 146 -17.21 16.74 0.24
CA ILE A 146 -17.45 15.31 0.35
C ILE A 146 -16.19 14.59 0.79
N THR A 147 -16.33 13.57 1.63
CA THR A 147 -15.24 12.67 2.02
C THR A 147 -15.62 11.25 1.61
N GLN A 148 -14.75 10.57 0.87
CA GLN A 148 -14.93 9.17 0.48
C GLN A 148 -14.51 8.25 1.63
N GLY A 149 -15.24 7.14 1.88
CA GLY A 149 -14.94 6.20 2.97
C GLY A 149 -15.85 6.37 4.18
N MET A 150 -15.58 5.60 5.22
CA MET A 150 -16.32 5.65 6.48
C MET A 150 -15.77 6.75 7.41
N PRO A 151 -16.57 7.28 8.35
CA PRO A 151 -16.20 8.43 9.19
C PRO A 151 -14.92 8.28 10.03
N TYR A 152 -14.45 7.04 10.25
CA TYR A 152 -13.27 6.75 11.08
C TYR A 152 -12.01 6.47 10.26
N GLU A 153 -12.12 6.49 8.95
CA GLU A 153 -11.01 6.22 8.05
C GLU A 153 -10.32 7.53 7.62
N LYS A 154 -9.00 7.48 7.48
CA LYS A 154 -8.26 8.53 6.78
C LYS A 154 -8.62 8.40 5.29
N ALA A 155 -9.49 9.26 4.79
CA ALA A 155 -10.13 9.08 3.50
C ALA A 155 -10.04 10.34 2.64
N PRO A 156 -10.06 10.21 1.30
CA PRO A 156 -9.98 11.34 0.40
C PRO A 156 -11.11 12.36 0.62
N GLU A 157 -10.74 13.62 0.78
CA GLU A 157 -11.66 14.75 0.89
C GLU A 157 -11.56 15.63 -0.37
N ILE A 158 -12.73 16.01 -0.88
CA ILE A 158 -12.87 16.96 -1.99
C ILE A 158 -13.70 18.15 -1.50
N LYS A 159 -13.16 19.37 -1.71
CA LYS A 159 -13.89 20.63 -1.53
C LYS A 159 -13.90 21.38 -2.83
N LEU A 160 -15.06 21.77 -3.30
CA LEU A 160 -15.25 22.57 -4.50
C LEU A 160 -15.90 23.90 -4.12
N LYS A 161 -15.27 25.00 -4.53
CA LYS A 161 -15.91 26.32 -4.57
C LYS A 161 -16.04 26.75 -6.01
N ALA A 162 -17.22 27.19 -6.41
CA ALA A 162 -17.46 27.69 -7.74
C ALA A 162 -18.31 28.97 -7.67
N ALA A 163 -18.04 29.90 -8.57
CA ALA A 163 -18.80 31.12 -8.71
C ALA A 163 -19.13 31.36 -10.18
N ALA A 164 -20.41 31.54 -10.50
CA ALA A 164 -20.92 31.78 -11.84
C ALA A 164 -21.39 33.23 -11.98
N ALA A 165 -20.71 34.01 -12.82
CA ALA A 165 -21.05 35.36 -13.15
C ALA A 165 -20.51 35.73 -14.54
N ASP A 166 -21.18 36.64 -15.27
CA ASP A 166 -20.72 37.21 -16.54
C ASP A 166 -20.25 36.16 -17.57
N ASN A 167 -20.95 35.03 -17.61
CA ASN A 167 -20.66 33.89 -18.49
C ASN A 167 -19.31 33.20 -18.20
N VAL A 168 -18.81 33.35 -16.99
CA VAL A 168 -17.61 32.68 -16.49
C VAL A 168 -17.96 31.88 -15.26
N LEU A 169 -17.49 30.63 -15.22
CA LEU A 169 -17.52 29.75 -14.05
C LEU A 169 -16.11 29.70 -13.46
N SER A 170 -15.88 30.43 -12.39
CA SER A 170 -14.63 30.33 -11.62
C SER A 170 -14.70 29.18 -10.64
N THR A 171 -13.72 28.28 -10.64
CA THR A 171 -13.68 27.10 -9.80
C THR A 171 -12.39 27.02 -8.99
N LEU A 172 -12.50 26.59 -7.74
CA LEU A 172 -11.40 26.27 -6.85
C LEU A 172 -11.65 24.87 -6.27
N LEU A 173 -10.86 23.91 -6.73
CA LEU A 173 -10.90 22.53 -6.26
C LEU A 173 -9.79 22.31 -5.23
N ASN A 174 -10.13 21.87 -4.04
CA ASN A 174 -9.20 21.42 -3.02
C ASN A 174 -9.37 19.91 -2.86
N TYR A 175 -8.28 19.18 -2.97
CA TYR A 175 -8.21 17.73 -2.80
C TYR A 175 -7.18 17.36 -1.75
N ASN A 176 -7.50 16.36 -0.89
CA ASN A 176 -6.55 15.75 0.02
C ASN A 176 -6.93 14.28 0.21
N ASN A 177 -6.01 13.36 -0.09
CA ASN A 177 -6.27 11.93 0.07
C ASN A 177 -6.04 11.41 1.51
N HIS A 178 -5.48 12.23 2.40
CA HIS A 178 -5.14 11.88 3.79
C HIS A 178 -4.34 10.57 3.94
N SER A 179 -3.69 10.11 2.86
CA SER A 179 -2.85 8.91 2.89
C SER A 179 -1.53 9.20 3.62
N SER A 180 -1.08 8.27 4.46
CA SER A 180 0.24 8.32 5.09
C SER A 180 1.34 7.75 4.18
N LYS A 181 1.02 6.76 3.34
CA LYS A 181 1.98 6.13 2.43
C LYS A 181 2.28 6.97 1.19
N LEU A 182 1.24 7.49 0.54
CA LEU A 182 1.33 8.32 -0.67
C LEU A 182 0.46 9.57 -0.50
N PRO A 183 0.90 10.56 0.26
CA PRO A 183 0.11 11.76 0.48
C PRO A 183 0.01 12.59 -0.81
N VAL A 184 -1.24 12.93 -1.19
CA VAL A 184 -1.55 13.81 -2.31
C VAL A 184 -2.52 14.86 -1.82
N SER A 185 -2.16 16.13 -1.97
CA SER A 185 -3.07 17.23 -1.69
C SER A 185 -2.79 18.41 -2.63
N GLY A 186 -3.76 19.29 -2.79
CA GLY A 186 -3.55 20.49 -3.59
C GLY A 186 -4.78 21.31 -3.87
N LEU A 187 -4.51 22.47 -4.47
CA LEU A 187 -5.49 23.42 -4.94
C LEU A 187 -5.37 23.54 -6.45
N LEU A 188 -6.49 23.43 -7.16
CA LEU A 188 -6.58 23.71 -8.59
C LEU A 188 -7.57 24.86 -8.81
N ASN A 189 -7.10 25.94 -9.42
CA ASN A 189 -7.91 27.12 -9.71
C ASN A 189 -8.07 27.27 -11.22
N ALA A 190 -9.31 27.47 -11.69
CA ALA A 190 -9.60 27.63 -13.11
C ALA A 190 -10.81 28.53 -13.36
N ASP A 191 -10.77 29.27 -14.47
CA ASP A 191 -11.91 29.98 -15.00
C ASP A 191 -12.37 29.34 -16.31
N THR A 192 -13.63 28.93 -16.36
CA THR A 192 -14.24 28.33 -17.55
C THR A 192 -15.21 29.34 -18.16
N ARG A 193 -14.96 29.74 -19.39
CA ARG A 193 -15.82 30.63 -20.18
C ARG A 193 -16.60 29.80 -21.20
N PHE A 194 -17.89 30.02 -21.23
CA PHE A 194 -18.77 29.45 -22.24
C PHE A 194 -19.06 30.54 -23.28
N SER A 195 -18.94 30.21 -24.56
CA SER A 195 -19.23 31.13 -25.65
C SER A 195 -19.84 30.40 -26.84
N LYS A 196 -20.39 31.16 -27.80
CA LYS A 196 -20.81 30.61 -29.10
C LYS A 196 -20.03 31.30 -30.18
N ASN A 197 -19.50 30.53 -31.12
CA ASN A 197 -18.85 31.08 -32.29
C ASN A 197 -19.88 31.71 -33.28
N GLU A 198 -19.42 32.32 -34.36
CA GLU A 198 -20.28 32.95 -35.37
C GLU A 198 -21.30 32.00 -36.02
N GLN A 199 -21.02 30.69 -35.98
CA GLN A 199 -21.90 29.62 -36.46
C GLN A 199 -22.86 29.10 -35.40
N GLY A 200 -22.89 29.72 -34.19
CA GLY A 200 -23.72 29.33 -33.07
C GLY A 200 -23.28 28.06 -32.34
N GLN A 201 -22.09 27.55 -32.62
CA GLN A 201 -21.55 26.37 -31.95
C GLN A 201 -20.93 26.77 -30.62
N LEU A 202 -21.15 25.93 -29.60
CA LEU A 202 -20.58 26.12 -28.28
C LEU A 202 -19.07 25.97 -28.29
N THR A 203 -18.37 26.94 -27.67
CA THR A 203 -16.96 26.87 -27.33
C THR A 203 -16.83 26.98 -25.80
N ILE A 204 -16.06 26.08 -25.23
CA ILE A 204 -15.73 26.03 -23.79
C ILE A 204 -14.23 26.28 -23.69
N GLN A 205 -13.83 27.35 -23.04
CA GLN A 205 -12.44 27.68 -22.80
C GLN A 205 -12.17 27.68 -21.28
N THR A 206 -11.32 26.78 -20.82
CA THR A 206 -10.87 26.73 -19.44
C THR A 206 -9.46 27.24 -19.31
N SER A 207 -9.29 28.30 -18.56
CA SER A 207 -8.00 28.90 -18.21
C SER A 207 -7.60 28.41 -16.80
N VAL A 208 -6.66 27.50 -16.73
CA VAL A 208 -6.07 27.04 -15.47
C VAL A 208 -5.15 28.12 -14.95
N LYS A 209 -5.34 28.54 -13.71
CA LYS A 209 -4.50 29.53 -13.03
C LYS A 209 -3.34 28.84 -12.32
N PRO A 210 -2.23 29.56 -12.05
CA PRO A 210 -1.16 29.04 -11.22
C PRO A 210 -1.70 28.45 -9.92
N SER A 211 -1.35 27.21 -9.66
CA SER A 211 -1.85 26.40 -8.55
C SER A 211 -0.73 25.53 -8.00
N SER A 212 -0.95 24.86 -6.88
CA SER A 212 0.04 23.97 -6.28
C SER A 212 -0.56 22.64 -5.88
N LEU A 213 0.23 21.58 -6.07
CA LEU A 213 -0.04 20.24 -5.63
C LEU A 213 1.09 19.78 -4.70
N MET A 214 0.76 19.03 -3.67
CA MET A 214 1.72 18.31 -2.82
C MET A 214 1.68 16.84 -3.20
N LEU A 215 2.82 16.28 -3.61
CA LEU A 215 3.02 14.85 -3.83
C LEU A 215 4.08 14.38 -2.83
N GLY A 216 3.67 13.64 -1.82
CA GLY A 216 4.52 13.40 -0.66
C GLY A 216 4.82 14.71 0.07
N ASP A 217 6.07 14.91 0.41
CA ASP A 217 6.59 16.16 1.01
C ASP A 217 7.01 17.20 -0.04
N THR A 218 6.77 16.92 -1.33
CA THR A 218 7.25 17.74 -2.44
C THR A 218 6.14 18.60 -3.03
N GLN A 219 6.36 19.90 -3.10
CA GLN A 219 5.43 20.81 -3.75
C GLN A 219 5.68 20.86 -5.26
N TRP A 220 4.62 20.66 -6.03
CA TRP A 220 4.59 20.80 -7.48
C TRP A 220 3.78 22.02 -7.89
N ASP A 221 4.30 22.78 -8.82
CA ASP A 221 3.63 23.95 -9.38
C ASP A 221 2.81 23.57 -10.61
N VAL A 222 1.52 23.90 -10.61
CA VAL A 222 0.67 23.90 -11.81
C VAL A 222 0.79 25.27 -12.47
N LYS A 223 1.27 25.29 -13.71
CA LYS A 223 1.43 26.54 -14.47
C LYS A 223 0.12 26.94 -15.12
N ALA A 224 0.01 28.25 -15.42
CA ALA A 224 -1.11 28.74 -16.21
C ALA A 224 -1.16 28.04 -17.57
N SER A 225 -2.35 27.55 -17.95
CA SER A 225 -2.58 26.82 -19.18
C SER A 225 -4.00 27.05 -19.69
N THR A 226 -4.26 26.70 -20.93
CA THR A 226 -5.58 26.82 -21.54
C THR A 226 -6.00 25.47 -22.13
N VAL A 227 -7.25 25.10 -21.84
CA VAL A 227 -7.92 23.96 -22.47
C VAL A 227 -9.14 24.48 -23.21
N GLU A 228 -9.25 24.21 -24.49
CA GLU A 228 -10.36 24.63 -25.31
C GLU A 228 -11.09 23.45 -25.95
N TYR A 229 -12.40 23.48 -25.86
CA TYR A 229 -13.26 22.47 -26.49
C TYR A 229 -14.36 23.10 -27.31
N HIS A 230 -14.51 22.69 -28.57
CA HIS A 230 -15.63 23.03 -29.43
C HIS A 230 -15.90 21.90 -30.43
N LYS A 231 -17.13 21.40 -30.51
CA LYS A 231 -17.62 20.43 -31.50
C LYS A 231 -16.60 19.36 -31.91
N ASN A 232 -16.21 18.50 -30.96
CA ASN A 232 -15.21 17.42 -31.18
C ASN A 232 -13.78 17.94 -31.52
N HIS A 233 -13.46 19.16 -31.16
CA HIS A 233 -12.10 19.68 -31.12
C HIS A 233 -11.74 19.94 -29.66
N LEU A 234 -10.71 19.32 -29.18
CA LEU A 234 -10.12 19.53 -27.87
C LEU A 234 -8.67 19.97 -28.07
N THR A 235 -8.31 21.13 -27.58
CA THR A 235 -6.92 21.60 -27.57
C THR A 235 -6.47 21.77 -26.13
N VAL A 236 -5.32 21.21 -25.78
CA VAL A 236 -4.63 21.41 -24.51
C VAL A 236 -3.35 22.18 -24.83
N ASP A 237 -3.25 23.41 -24.33
CA ASP A 237 -2.07 24.24 -24.53
C ASP A 237 -1.27 24.31 -23.23
N ASN A 238 -0.14 23.59 -23.23
CA ASN A 238 0.87 23.60 -22.18
C ASN A 238 0.31 23.45 -20.75
N PHE A 239 -0.47 22.40 -20.49
CA PHE A 239 -0.81 22.05 -19.11
C PHE A 239 0.43 21.44 -18.44
N VAL A 240 1.09 22.23 -17.57
CA VAL A 240 2.36 21.89 -16.96
C VAL A 240 2.21 21.77 -15.46
N VAL A 241 2.59 20.61 -14.93
CA VAL A 241 2.78 20.34 -13.51
C VAL A 241 4.26 20.03 -13.31
N LYS A 242 4.97 20.79 -12.49
CA LYS A 242 6.42 20.63 -12.34
C LYS A 242 6.94 20.89 -10.93
N HIS A 243 8.06 20.22 -10.63
CA HIS A 243 8.92 20.47 -9.47
C HIS A 243 10.39 20.41 -9.93
N ASP A 244 11.12 21.52 -9.84
CA ASP A 244 12.49 21.61 -10.34
C ASP A 244 12.64 21.12 -11.78
N LYS A 245 13.36 19.98 -11.96
CA LYS A 245 13.56 19.31 -13.26
C LYS A 245 12.49 18.30 -13.59
N GLN A 246 11.68 17.88 -12.62
CA GLN A 246 10.59 16.92 -12.78
C GLN A 246 9.37 17.61 -13.38
N HIS A 247 8.69 16.94 -14.29
CA HIS A 247 7.46 17.49 -14.87
C HIS A 247 6.52 16.46 -15.45
N VAL A 248 5.26 16.86 -15.54
CA VAL A 248 4.24 16.28 -16.40
C VAL A 248 3.73 17.42 -17.28
N ILE A 249 3.94 17.34 -18.59
CA ILE A 249 3.48 18.32 -19.56
C ILE A 249 2.46 17.66 -20.47
N ILE A 250 1.22 18.15 -20.47
CA ILE A 250 0.17 17.67 -21.38
C ILE A 250 -0.06 18.73 -22.44
N ASN A 251 0.09 18.33 -23.69
CA ASN A 251 -0.04 19.23 -24.83
C ASN A 251 -0.60 18.50 -26.05
N GLY A 252 -1.26 19.22 -26.95
CA GLY A 252 -1.74 18.68 -28.21
C GLY A 252 -3.18 19.00 -28.51
N MET A 253 -3.68 18.38 -29.54
CA MET A 253 -5.06 18.51 -29.96
C MET A 253 -5.69 17.15 -30.30
N ALA A 254 -7.00 17.08 -30.14
CA ALA A 254 -7.82 15.98 -30.60
C ALA A 254 -8.94 16.54 -31.47
N THR A 255 -9.05 16.06 -32.69
CA THR A 255 -10.11 16.42 -33.64
C THR A 255 -10.68 15.12 -34.24
N PRO A 256 -11.65 15.19 -35.15
CA PRO A 256 -12.04 14.01 -35.94
C PRO A 256 -10.92 13.43 -36.83
N ASN A 257 -9.78 14.11 -36.98
CA ASN A 257 -8.62 13.58 -37.65
C ASN A 257 -7.89 12.56 -36.77
N LYS A 258 -7.66 11.35 -37.28
CA LYS A 258 -7.03 10.23 -36.56
C LYS A 258 -5.56 10.45 -36.19
N GLU A 259 -4.87 11.35 -36.87
CA GLU A 259 -3.46 11.64 -36.61
C GLU A 259 -3.26 12.62 -35.45
N ASP A 260 -4.30 13.35 -35.06
CA ASP A 260 -4.22 14.28 -33.96
C ASP A 260 -4.14 13.54 -32.62
N SER A 261 -3.30 14.06 -31.74
CA SER A 261 -3.03 13.42 -30.47
C SER A 261 -2.84 14.42 -29.32
N ILE A 262 -3.18 13.97 -28.13
CA ILE A 262 -2.78 14.59 -26.87
C ILE A 262 -1.64 13.77 -26.30
N VAL A 263 -0.55 14.44 -25.97
CA VAL A 263 0.69 13.83 -25.46
C VAL A 263 0.92 14.33 -24.03
N ALA A 264 1.12 13.41 -23.13
CA ALA A 264 1.68 13.67 -21.80
C ALA A 264 3.17 13.30 -21.81
N ASP A 265 4.03 14.29 -21.60
CA ASP A 265 5.48 14.14 -21.45
C ASP A 265 5.81 14.11 -19.95
N LEU A 266 6.40 13.00 -19.49
CA LEU A 266 6.75 12.78 -18.10
C LEU A 266 8.27 12.80 -17.95
N LYS A 267 8.77 13.46 -16.92
CA LYS A 267 10.17 13.43 -16.55
C LYS A 267 10.37 13.26 -15.06
N ASP A 268 11.09 12.20 -14.70
CA ASP A 268 11.47 11.86 -13.32
C ASP A 268 10.28 11.82 -12.34
N VAL A 269 9.10 11.39 -12.84
CA VAL A 269 7.88 11.26 -12.03
C VAL A 269 7.93 9.95 -11.25
N ASP A 270 7.62 9.99 -9.96
CA ASP A 270 7.58 8.80 -9.14
C ASP A 270 6.51 7.81 -9.63
N VAL A 271 6.92 6.58 -9.90
CA VAL A 271 6.04 5.54 -10.45
C VAL A 271 4.89 5.18 -9.50
N ALA A 272 5.09 5.30 -8.20
CA ALA A 272 4.07 5.03 -7.20
C ALA A 272 2.84 5.94 -7.38
N TYR A 273 3.03 7.22 -7.75
CA TYR A 273 1.90 8.12 -8.07
C TYR A 273 1.19 7.71 -9.35
N ILE A 274 1.91 7.20 -10.35
CA ILE A 274 1.30 6.73 -11.61
C ILE A 274 0.43 5.50 -11.34
N LEU A 275 0.93 4.53 -10.56
CA LEU A 275 0.20 3.32 -10.20
C LEU A 275 -1.02 3.59 -9.32
N ASN A 276 -0.92 4.59 -8.45
CA ASN A 276 -2.04 5.03 -7.62
C ASN A 276 -3.23 5.56 -8.46
N LEU A 277 -2.97 6.17 -9.63
CA LEU A 277 -4.04 6.61 -10.53
C LEU A 277 -4.88 5.44 -11.08
N VAL A 278 -4.28 4.25 -11.22
CA VAL A 278 -4.95 3.03 -11.67
C VAL A 278 -5.38 2.13 -10.51
N ASN A 279 -5.27 2.61 -9.27
CA ASN A 279 -5.64 1.91 -8.03
C ASN A 279 -4.94 0.55 -7.87
N PHE A 280 -3.66 0.48 -8.25
CA PHE A 280 -2.84 -0.71 -8.11
C PHE A 280 -1.97 -0.61 -6.84
N HIS A 281 -2.24 -1.46 -5.83
CA HIS A 281 -1.62 -1.41 -4.51
C HIS A 281 -1.20 -2.80 -3.98
N SER A 282 -1.24 -3.82 -4.83
CA SER A 282 -0.99 -5.21 -4.38
C SER A 282 0.47 -5.49 -4.06
N VAL A 283 1.40 -4.70 -4.62
CA VAL A 283 2.85 -4.79 -4.44
C VAL A 283 3.48 -3.41 -4.51
N ASP A 284 4.63 -3.23 -3.89
CA ASP A 284 5.34 -1.96 -3.85
C ASP A 284 6.35 -1.84 -5.01
N PHE A 285 6.18 -0.79 -5.80
CA PHE A 285 7.11 -0.39 -6.84
C PHE A 285 7.62 1.02 -6.60
N THR A 286 8.91 1.23 -6.76
CA THR A 286 9.50 2.57 -6.76
C THR A 286 10.32 2.83 -8.02
N GLY A 287 10.67 4.09 -8.25
CA GLY A 287 11.48 4.51 -9.39
C GLY A 287 10.98 5.82 -9.99
N LYS A 288 11.77 6.39 -10.90
CA LYS A 288 11.50 7.67 -11.55
C LYS A 288 11.18 7.45 -13.03
N ALA A 289 9.92 7.64 -13.39
CA ALA A 289 9.41 7.44 -14.74
C ALA A 289 9.70 8.65 -15.64
N THR A 290 10.31 8.41 -16.78
CA THR A 290 10.53 9.39 -17.85
C THR A 290 10.02 8.79 -19.16
N GLY A 291 9.28 9.58 -19.95
CA GLY A 291 8.77 9.12 -21.23
C GLY A 291 7.50 9.82 -21.67
N LYS A 292 6.75 9.19 -22.55
CA LYS A 292 5.55 9.78 -23.13
C LYS A 292 4.37 8.83 -23.10
N ALA A 293 3.20 9.40 -22.75
CA ALA A 293 1.90 8.77 -22.97
C ALA A 293 1.16 9.55 -24.05
N VAL A 294 0.55 8.85 -24.98
CA VAL A 294 -0.11 9.41 -26.17
C VAL A 294 -1.52 8.85 -26.26
N VAL A 295 -2.48 9.73 -26.50
CA VAL A 295 -3.86 9.34 -26.82
C VAL A 295 -4.23 9.94 -28.16
N LYS A 296 -4.62 9.09 -29.11
CA LYS A 296 -5.09 9.45 -30.45
C LYS A 296 -6.58 9.16 -30.63
N SER A 297 -7.18 9.72 -31.65
CA SER A 297 -8.56 9.42 -32.09
C SER A 297 -9.63 9.53 -30.99
N ILE A 298 -9.48 10.43 -30.04
CA ILE A 298 -10.29 10.54 -28.79
C ILE A 298 -11.81 10.55 -29.08
N PHE A 299 -12.25 11.15 -30.21
CA PHE A 299 -13.66 11.31 -30.54
C PHE A 299 -14.24 10.22 -31.45
N GLN A 300 -13.44 9.24 -31.84
CA GLN A 300 -13.89 8.14 -32.72
C GLN A 300 -13.58 6.79 -32.11
N ASP A 301 -12.31 6.40 -32.19
CA ASP A 301 -11.79 5.13 -31.73
C ASP A 301 -10.50 5.37 -30.95
N PRO A 302 -10.58 5.67 -29.64
CA PRO A 302 -9.43 6.04 -28.86
C PRO A 302 -8.35 4.97 -28.85
N ASP A 303 -7.13 5.36 -29.24
CA ASP A 303 -5.91 4.58 -29.16
C ASP A 303 -4.97 5.25 -28.17
N ALA A 304 -4.58 4.53 -27.12
CA ALA A 304 -3.75 5.08 -26.03
C ALA A 304 -2.57 4.16 -25.73
N TYR A 305 -1.37 4.72 -25.75
CA TYR A 305 -0.17 4.00 -25.39
C TYR A 305 0.80 4.87 -24.60
N ALA A 306 1.69 4.23 -23.84
CA ALA A 306 2.79 4.89 -23.14
C ALA A 306 4.11 4.13 -23.36
N LYS A 307 5.19 4.90 -23.53
CA LYS A 307 6.57 4.40 -23.54
C LYS A 307 7.32 5.13 -22.44
N LEU A 308 7.76 4.35 -21.44
CA LEU A 308 8.36 4.87 -20.20
C LEU A 308 9.66 4.14 -19.92
N ASP A 309 10.66 4.90 -19.49
CA ASP A 309 11.88 4.41 -18.87
C ASP A 309 11.84 4.80 -17.40
N ILE A 310 11.90 3.81 -16.50
CA ILE A 310 11.82 4.03 -15.06
C ILE A 310 13.20 3.76 -14.48
N GLN A 311 13.87 4.82 -14.04
CA GLN A 311 15.19 4.76 -13.42
C GLN A 311 15.07 4.33 -11.96
N ASP A 312 16.11 3.66 -11.45
CA ASP A 312 16.18 3.14 -10.08
C ASP A 312 14.92 2.32 -9.72
N PHE A 313 14.47 1.49 -10.66
CA PHE A 313 13.28 0.68 -10.48
C PHE A 313 13.53 -0.37 -9.41
N THR A 314 12.63 -0.44 -8.43
CA THR A 314 12.63 -1.48 -7.41
C THR A 314 11.28 -2.19 -7.38
N PHE A 315 11.33 -3.45 -7.02
CA PHE A 315 10.18 -4.28 -6.68
C PHE A 315 10.35 -4.79 -5.25
N GLU A 316 9.39 -4.50 -4.36
CA GLU A 316 9.45 -4.90 -2.94
C GLU A 316 10.83 -4.60 -2.30
N ASN A 317 11.32 -3.37 -2.47
CA ASN A 317 12.64 -2.89 -2.04
C ASN A 317 13.85 -3.58 -2.71
N GLY A 318 13.65 -4.59 -3.55
CA GLY A 318 14.72 -5.22 -4.33
C GLY A 318 15.05 -4.41 -5.59
N PRO A 319 16.33 -4.07 -5.84
CA PRO A 319 16.70 -3.34 -7.04
C PRO A 319 16.49 -4.21 -8.29
N MET A 320 15.97 -3.58 -9.35
CA MET A 320 15.68 -4.22 -10.64
C MET A 320 16.30 -3.43 -11.82
N GLY A 321 17.10 -2.39 -11.53
CA GLY A 321 17.77 -1.57 -12.53
C GLY A 321 16.87 -0.56 -13.21
N ILE A 322 16.87 -0.55 -14.55
CA ILE A 322 16.02 0.34 -15.35
C ILE A 322 14.88 -0.47 -15.95
N LEU A 323 13.64 -0.06 -15.70
CA LEU A 323 12.48 -0.68 -16.36
C LEU A 323 12.14 0.09 -17.63
N HIS A 324 12.29 -0.57 -18.77
CA HIS A 324 11.80 -0.11 -20.08
C HIS A 324 10.39 -0.67 -20.30
N ALA A 325 9.38 0.18 -20.25
CA ALA A 325 7.98 -0.23 -20.34
C ALA A 325 7.29 0.34 -21.58
N PHE A 326 6.59 -0.52 -22.31
CA PHE A 326 5.61 -0.16 -23.30
C PHE A 326 4.24 -0.68 -22.85
N VAL A 327 3.28 0.24 -22.76
CA VAL A 327 1.93 -0.02 -22.29
C VAL A 327 0.96 0.43 -23.36
N ASN A 328 -0.02 -0.39 -23.72
CA ASN A 328 -1.01 -0.09 -24.73
C ASN A 328 -2.42 -0.43 -24.23
N PHE A 329 -3.37 0.47 -24.41
CA PHE A 329 -4.78 0.19 -24.11
C PHE A 329 -5.42 -0.57 -25.27
N ASN A 330 -5.77 -1.83 -25.04
CA ASN A 330 -6.53 -2.66 -25.95
C ASN A 330 -8.03 -2.47 -25.70
N LYS A 331 -8.69 -1.77 -26.61
CA LYS A 331 -10.10 -1.44 -26.48
C LYS A 331 -11.02 -2.65 -26.71
N GLU A 332 -10.65 -3.59 -27.59
CA GLU A 332 -11.47 -4.75 -27.91
C GLU A 332 -11.65 -5.65 -26.70
N ASP A 333 -10.57 -5.86 -25.95
CA ASP A 333 -10.53 -6.68 -24.75
C ASP A 333 -10.73 -5.85 -23.46
N GLU A 334 -10.77 -4.51 -23.58
CA GLU A 334 -10.86 -3.56 -22.46
C GLU A 334 -9.78 -3.81 -21.39
N GLN A 335 -8.55 -3.99 -21.86
CA GLN A 335 -7.38 -4.31 -21.04
C GLN A 335 -6.19 -3.40 -21.37
N ILE A 336 -5.22 -3.40 -20.51
CA ILE A 336 -3.95 -2.70 -20.65
C ILE A 336 -2.89 -3.75 -20.94
N ASP A 337 -2.43 -3.83 -22.17
CA ASP A 337 -1.33 -4.70 -22.57
C ASP A 337 0.00 -4.10 -22.13
N ILE A 338 0.86 -4.92 -21.54
CA ILE A 338 2.13 -4.51 -20.94
C ILE A 338 3.25 -5.34 -21.56
N ARG A 339 4.30 -4.66 -22.01
CA ARG A 339 5.58 -5.26 -22.39
C ARG A 339 6.67 -4.45 -21.71
N ALA A 340 7.44 -5.08 -20.84
CA ALA A 340 8.48 -4.37 -20.13
C ALA A 340 9.72 -5.26 -19.96
N THR A 341 10.87 -4.60 -19.79
CA THR A 341 12.15 -5.25 -19.46
C THR A 341 12.81 -4.45 -18.35
N ALA A 342 13.02 -5.08 -17.21
CA ALA A 342 13.87 -4.55 -16.16
C ALA A 342 15.31 -5.01 -16.46
N ASP A 343 16.23 -4.06 -16.51
CA ASP A 343 17.62 -4.27 -16.94
C ASP A 343 18.59 -3.72 -15.87
N GLU A 344 19.27 -4.62 -15.17
CA GLU A 344 20.38 -4.32 -14.24
C GLU A 344 21.75 -4.43 -14.93
N GLY A 345 21.79 -4.75 -16.22
CA GLY A 345 23.02 -4.95 -16.98
C GLY A 345 23.12 -6.34 -17.62
N PRO A 346 24.26 -6.64 -18.23
CA PRO A 346 24.45 -7.88 -18.97
C PRO A 346 24.18 -9.14 -18.16
N GLY A 347 23.23 -9.98 -18.59
CA GLY A 347 22.86 -11.22 -17.91
C GLY A 347 22.01 -11.03 -16.65
N ARG A 348 21.44 -9.84 -16.44
CA ARG A 348 20.57 -9.51 -15.32
C ARG A 348 19.31 -8.79 -15.85
N GLN A 349 18.45 -9.55 -16.47
CA GLN A 349 17.25 -9.01 -17.13
C GLN A 349 16.00 -9.76 -16.66
N THR A 350 14.91 -9.01 -16.56
CA THR A 350 13.57 -9.55 -16.29
C THR A 350 12.61 -9.06 -17.35
N TYR A 351 12.04 -9.98 -18.09
CA TYR A 351 11.07 -9.68 -19.14
C TYR A 351 9.66 -9.86 -18.60
N ILE A 352 8.80 -8.87 -18.83
CA ILE A 352 7.41 -8.86 -18.39
C ILE A 352 6.53 -8.68 -19.61
N ASN A 353 5.57 -9.59 -19.81
CA ASN A 353 4.66 -9.53 -20.95
C ASN A 353 3.28 -10.08 -20.57
N GLY A 354 2.23 -9.37 -20.92
CA GLY A 354 0.86 -9.77 -20.63
C GLY A 354 -0.07 -8.58 -20.53
N TYR A 355 -1.09 -8.68 -19.68
CA TYR A 355 -2.09 -7.62 -19.54
C TYR A 355 -2.68 -7.49 -18.14
N VAL A 356 -3.26 -6.32 -17.88
CA VAL A 356 -4.13 -6.02 -16.73
C VAL A 356 -5.47 -5.52 -17.25
N SER A 357 -6.57 -6.08 -16.78
CA SER A 357 -7.93 -5.65 -17.12
C SER A 357 -8.65 -5.09 -15.88
N PRO A 358 -8.67 -3.78 -15.68
CA PRO A 358 -9.40 -3.17 -14.57
C PRO A 358 -10.90 -3.48 -14.59
N LYS A 359 -11.49 -3.59 -15.78
CA LYS A 359 -12.92 -3.89 -15.95
C LYS A 359 -13.27 -5.31 -15.53
N ARG A 360 -12.45 -6.28 -15.91
CA ARG A 360 -12.61 -7.69 -15.51
C ARG A 360 -12.04 -7.98 -14.13
N ASN A 361 -11.38 -7.00 -13.50
CA ASN A 361 -10.66 -7.15 -12.24
C ASN A 361 -9.61 -8.27 -12.31
N TYR A 362 -8.87 -8.38 -13.42
CA TYR A 362 -8.01 -9.52 -13.71
C TYR A 362 -6.62 -9.11 -14.20
N ILE A 363 -5.61 -9.92 -13.86
CA ILE A 363 -4.22 -9.78 -14.30
C ILE A 363 -3.72 -11.10 -14.89
N ASP A 364 -2.93 -11.03 -15.95
CA ASP A 364 -2.19 -12.14 -16.55
C ASP A 364 -0.87 -11.62 -17.09
N LEU A 365 0.19 -11.78 -16.32
CA LEU A 365 1.54 -11.33 -16.66
C LEU A 365 2.51 -12.51 -16.62
N GLY A 366 3.12 -12.82 -17.76
CA GLY A 366 4.27 -13.70 -17.84
C GLY A 366 5.55 -12.94 -17.49
N ILE A 367 6.29 -13.46 -16.52
CA ILE A 367 7.60 -12.96 -16.08
C ILE A 367 8.65 -13.99 -16.44
N GLU A 368 9.63 -13.60 -17.25
CA GLU A 368 10.80 -14.41 -17.56
C GLU A 368 12.03 -13.81 -16.90
N ALA A 369 12.55 -14.53 -15.91
CA ALA A 369 13.76 -14.19 -15.19
C ALA A 369 14.99 -14.69 -15.97
N ALA A 370 15.87 -13.80 -16.37
CA ALA A 370 17.15 -14.09 -17.01
C ALA A 370 18.29 -13.45 -16.18
N GLY A 371 18.50 -13.99 -14.96
CA GLY A 371 19.39 -13.41 -13.97
C GLY A 371 18.73 -12.30 -13.14
N THR A 372 17.44 -12.45 -12.86
CA THR A 372 16.70 -11.50 -12.01
C THR A 372 17.27 -11.48 -10.60
N ASN A 373 17.53 -10.28 -10.08
CA ASN A 373 17.99 -10.10 -8.70
C ASN A 373 16.89 -10.47 -7.71
N MET A 374 17.20 -11.45 -6.85
CA MET A 374 16.23 -11.99 -5.89
C MET A 374 16.20 -11.23 -4.56
N LYS A 375 16.90 -10.09 -4.45
CA LYS A 375 16.99 -9.33 -3.19
C LYS A 375 15.64 -8.89 -2.64
N PHE A 376 14.63 -8.75 -3.47
CA PHE A 376 13.25 -8.46 -3.03
C PHE A 376 12.69 -9.52 -2.06
N MET A 377 13.24 -10.75 -2.07
CA MET A 377 12.84 -11.79 -1.14
C MET A 377 13.19 -11.46 0.31
N GLU A 378 14.17 -10.58 0.56
CA GLU A 378 14.48 -10.10 1.92
C GLU A 378 13.27 -9.38 2.56
N ASN A 379 12.40 -8.75 1.76
CA ASN A 379 11.18 -8.12 2.27
C ASN A 379 10.18 -9.13 2.87
N PHE A 380 10.21 -10.37 2.40
CA PHE A 380 9.35 -11.45 2.88
C PHE A 380 10.00 -12.33 3.95
N CYS A 381 11.31 -12.48 3.89
CA CYS A 381 12.09 -13.42 4.72
C CYS A 381 13.03 -12.71 5.71
N GLY A 382 13.00 -11.39 5.80
CA GLY A 382 13.93 -10.57 6.57
C GLY A 382 13.93 -10.81 8.08
N SER A 383 12.92 -11.50 8.62
CA SER A 383 12.90 -11.91 10.02
C SER A 383 13.99 -12.94 10.38
N PHE A 384 14.43 -13.76 9.43
CA PHE A 384 15.43 -14.80 9.66
C PHE A 384 16.62 -14.75 8.69
N MET A 385 16.50 -14.06 7.55
CA MET A 385 17.51 -14.01 6.50
C MET A 385 17.86 -12.55 6.16
N ASP A 386 19.12 -12.30 5.86
CA ASP A 386 19.60 -11.05 5.27
C ASP A 386 20.78 -11.30 4.31
N HIS A 387 21.31 -10.24 3.72
CA HIS A 387 22.42 -10.30 2.78
C HIS A 387 22.20 -11.34 1.67
N LEU A 388 20.95 -11.39 1.12
CA LEU A 388 20.64 -12.25 -0.01
C LEU A 388 21.30 -11.69 -1.29
N GLU A 389 22.28 -12.42 -1.79
CA GLU A 389 22.94 -12.17 -3.08
C GLU A 389 22.62 -13.34 -4.01
N ALA A 390 21.49 -13.27 -4.71
CA ALA A 390 21.02 -14.37 -5.53
C ALA A 390 20.39 -13.91 -6.84
N LEU A 391 20.52 -14.74 -7.87
CA LEU A 391 19.97 -14.53 -9.20
C LEU A 391 18.97 -15.62 -9.56
N GLY A 392 17.83 -15.23 -10.08
CA GLY A 392 16.77 -16.11 -10.52
C GLY A 392 16.77 -16.31 -12.04
N HIS A 393 16.49 -17.54 -12.51
CA HIS A 393 16.31 -17.91 -13.89
C HIS A 393 15.06 -18.77 -14.02
N GLY A 394 14.15 -18.43 -14.95
CA GLY A 394 12.95 -19.22 -15.13
C GLY A 394 11.77 -18.42 -15.62
N LYS A 395 10.59 -19.02 -15.55
CA LYS A 395 9.34 -18.39 -15.99
C LYS A 395 8.25 -18.55 -14.94
N VAL A 396 7.61 -17.45 -14.62
CA VAL A 396 6.51 -17.37 -13.68
C VAL A 396 5.38 -16.55 -14.29
N ASN A 397 4.15 -17.00 -14.13
CA ASN A 397 2.96 -16.25 -14.48
C ASN A 397 2.29 -15.72 -13.22
N VAL A 398 1.98 -14.43 -13.24
CA VAL A 398 1.18 -13.73 -12.23
C VAL A 398 -0.24 -13.66 -12.77
N VAL A 399 -1.17 -14.43 -12.18
CA VAL A 399 -2.53 -14.61 -12.72
C VAL A 399 -3.58 -14.51 -11.63
N GLY A 400 -4.76 -14.02 -11.97
CA GLY A 400 -5.91 -14.02 -11.07
C GLY A 400 -6.62 -12.67 -10.97
N ASP A 401 -7.53 -12.57 -10.02
CA ASP A 401 -8.18 -11.31 -9.68
C ASP A 401 -7.17 -10.34 -9.07
N LEU A 402 -7.30 -9.02 -9.33
CA LEU A 402 -6.35 -8.00 -8.83
C LEU A 402 -6.19 -7.97 -7.30
N LYS A 403 -7.12 -8.58 -6.57
CA LYS A 403 -7.05 -8.74 -5.10
C LYS A 403 -6.66 -10.15 -4.66
N GLU A 404 -6.63 -11.11 -5.57
CA GLU A 404 -6.40 -12.54 -5.31
C GLU A 404 -5.43 -13.10 -6.35
N ILE A 405 -4.21 -12.55 -6.34
CA ILE A 405 -3.16 -12.87 -7.32
C ILE A 405 -2.50 -14.20 -6.96
N ASN A 406 -2.31 -15.06 -7.96
CA ASN A 406 -1.58 -16.31 -7.86
C ASN A 406 -0.28 -16.26 -8.67
N LEU A 407 0.71 -17.02 -8.22
CA LEU A 407 1.98 -17.20 -8.87
C LEU A 407 2.09 -18.65 -9.36
N VAL A 408 2.41 -18.85 -10.65
CA VAL A 408 2.51 -20.20 -11.22
C VAL A 408 3.71 -20.28 -12.16
N GLY A 409 4.60 -21.25 -11.93
CA GLY A 409 5.77 -21.48 -12.78
C GLY A 409 6.99 -22.00 -12.04
N ASP A 410 8.12 -21.97 -12.72
CA ASP A 410 9.37 -22.52 -12.22
C ASP A 410 10.49 -21.47 -12.25
N VAL A 411 11.21 -21.34 -11.15
CA VAL A 411 12.40 -20.49 -11.03
C VAL A 411 13.56 -21.30 -10.42
N GLU A 412 14.70 -21.25 -11.06
CA GLU A 412 15.97 -21.72 -10.52
C GLU A 412 16.73 -20.53 -9.93
N VAL A 413 17.14 -20.64 -8.68
CA VAL A 413 17.85 -19.58 -7.97
C VAL A 413 19.26 -20.06 -7.63
N SER A 414 20.25 -19.23 -7.90
CA SER A 414 21.65 -19.45 -7.49
C SER A 414 22.19 -18.25 -6.74
N GLY A 415 23.00 -18.49 -5.71
CA GLY A 415 23.52 -17.40 -4.89
C GLY A 415 23.89 -17.79 -3.49
N LYS A 416 23.83 -16.83 -2.58
CA LYS A 416 24.10 -17.02 -1.15
C LYS A 416 23.17 -16.18 -0.29
N MET A 417 22.98 -16.64 0.95
CA MET A 417 22.17 -15.98 1.97
C MET A 417 22.83 -16.09 3.33
N HIS A 418 22.60 -15.13 4.20
CA HIS A 418 23.02 -15.18 5.60
C HIS A 418 21.82 -15.40 6.51
N MET A 419 21.93 -16.37 7.44
CA MET A 419 20.94 -16.70 8.44
C MET A 419 21.23 -15.98 9.75
N LYS A 420 20.47 -14.96 10.08
CA LYS A 420 20.73 -14.05 11.22
C LYS A 420 20.91 -14.77 12.55
N GLN A 421 19.97 -15.67 12.86
CA GLN A 421 19.92 -16.35 14.16
C GLN A 421 20.98 -17.44 14.31
N LEU A 422 21.48 -17.94 13.19
CA LEU A 422 22.51 -18.97 13.16
C LEU A 422 23.93 -18.40 12.98
N GLY A 423 24.06 -17.16 12.52
CA GLY A 423 25.32 -16.52 12.20
C GLY A 423 26.06 -17.20 11.05
N THR A 424 25.34 -17.85 10.15
CA THR A 424 25.90 -18.70 9.08
C THR A 424 25.58 -18.19 7.70
N GLU A 425 26.53 -18.29 6.78
CA GLU A 425 26.33 -18.02 5.36
C GLU A 425 26.19 -19.35 4.61
N TYR A 426 25.11 -19.47 3.83
CA TYR A 426 24.88 -20.62 2.96
C TYR A 426 24.85 -20.18 1.51
N HIS A 427 25.35 -21.05 0.62
CA HIS A 427 25.26 -20.85 -0.82
C HIS A 427 24.53 -22.01 -1.51
N PHE A 428 23.97 -21.72 -2.66
CA PHE A 428 23.24 -22.69 -3.48
C PHE A 428 23.50 -22.42 -4.96
N ASP A 429 23.88 -23.48 -5.68
CA ASP A 429 24.17 -23.39 -7.11
C ASP A 429 22.88 -23.46 -7.94
N ARG A 430 21.89 -24.18 -7.42
CA ARG A 430 20.64 -24.42 -8.12
C ARG A 430 19.54 -24.82 -7.13
N LEU A 431 18.79 -23.85 -6.69
CA LEU A 431 17.60 -24.05 -5.86
C LEU A 431 16.37 -23.90 -6.76
N ARG A 432 15.51 -24.92 -6.84
CA ARG A 432 14.37 -24.96 -7.75
C ARG A 432 13.08 -24.68 -7.00
N ALA A 433 12.53 -23.52 -7.20
CA ALA A 433 11.24 -23.13 -6.67
C ALA A 433 10.14 -23.39 -7.73
N HIS A 434 9.21 -24.28 -7.40
CA HIS A 434 8.03 -24.59 -8.20
C HIS A 434 6.82 -23.91 -7.58
N ALA A 435 6.35 -22.84 -8.22
CA ALA A 435 5.18 -22.09 -7.78
C ALA A 435 3.90 -22.67 -8.38
N ILE A 436 2.95 -23.00 -7.53
CA ILE A 436 1.57 -23.36 -7.86
C ILE A 436 0.62 -22.43 -7.08
N PRO A 437 -0.67 -22.36 -7.40
CA PRO A 437 -1.58 -21.54 -6.62
C PRO A 437 -1.47 -21.87 -5.12
N ASP A 438 -1.23 -20.84 -4.30
CA ASP A 438 -1.12 -20.90 -2.85
C ASP A 438 0.16 -21.59 -2.27
N ASP A 439 1.06 -22.14 -3.13
CA ASP A 439 2.29 -22.82 -2.67
C ASP A 439 3.51 -22.50 -3.55
N ILE A 440 4.69 -22.42 -2.93
CA ILE A 440 5.99 -22.42 -3.59
C ILE A 440 6.79 -23.60 -3.03
N LEU A 441 7.01 -24.62 -3.83
CA LEU A 441 7.59 -25.90 -3.40
C LEU A 441 9.08 -26.00 -3.72
N LEU A 442 9.83 -26.55 -2.79
CA LEU A 442 11.24 -26.93 -2.91
C LEU A 442 11.34 -28.47 -2.84
N MET A 443 12.02 -29.10 -3.79
CA MET A 443 12.07 -30.56 -3.87
C MET A 443 13.49 -31.09 -4.09
N ASN A 444 14.10 -31.63 -3.02
CA ASN A 444 15.46 -32.19 -3.03
C ASN A 444 16.52 -31.20 -3.53
N ASP A 445 16.40 -29.95 -3.10
CA ASP A 445 17.37 -28.93 -3.43
C ASP A 445 18.54 -28.95 -2.43
N THR A 446 19.74 -28.66 -2.93
CA THR A 446 20.96 -28.72 -2.13
C THR A 446 21.45 -27.33 -1.80
N ILE A 447 21.71 -27.09 -0.53
CA ILE A 447 22.43 -25.93 -0.03
C ILE A 447 23.79 -26.34 0.55
N TYR A 448 24.73 -25.43 0.54
CA TYR A 448 26.12 -25.65 0.97
C TYR A 448 26.48 -24.63 2.05
N ASP A 449 27.27 -25.10 3.04
CA ASP A 449 27.91 -24.20 3.99
C ASP A 449 29.23 -23.62 3.43
N CYS A 450 29.91 -22.80 4.21
CA CYS A 450 31.18 -22.17 3.83
C CYS A 450 32.32 -23.17 3.54
N ASN A 451 32.19 -24.45 3.96
CA ASN A 451 33.15 -25.53 3.72
C ASN A 451 32.69 -26.49 2.61
N ASN A 452 31.60 -26.17 1.90
CA ASN A 452 30.95 -27.02 0.89
C ASN A 452 30.37 -28.34 1.45
N ASN A 453 30.08 -28.41 2.74
CA ASN A 453 29.24 -29.48 3.26
C ASN A 453 27.79 -29.22 2.84
N ILE A 454 27.00 -30.29 2.77
CA ILE A 454 25.68 -30.26 2.14
C ILE A 454 24.53 -30.40 3.14
N ALA A 455 23.44 -29.71 2.87
CA ALA A 455 22.12 -30.04 3.38
C ALA A 455 21.12 -30.09 2.21
N VAL A 456 20.22 -31.05 2.26
CA VAL A 456 19.16 -31.22 1.28
C VAL A 456 17.87 -30.65 1.86
N VAL A 457 17.24 -29.76 1.13
CA VAL A 457 16.02 -29.05 1.53
C VAL A 457 14.82 -29.59 0.77
N ASN A 458 13.73 -29.85 1.49
CA ASN A 458 12.40 -30.17 0.97
C ASN A 458 11.36 -29.32 1.68
N GLY A 459 10.17 -29.20 1.08
CA GLY A 459 9.05 -28.52 1.70
C GLY A 459 8.54 -27.36 0.87
N GLY A 460 7.97 -26.35 1.51
CA GLY A 460 7.39 -25.25 0.77
C GLY A 460 7.09 -24.01 1.60
N ILE A 461 6.79 -22.94 0.87
CA ILE A 461 6.21 -21.71 1.40
C ILE A 461 4.76 -21.70 0.96
N HIS A 462 3.84 -21.68 1.92
CA HIS A 462 2.41 -21.63 1.71
C HIS A 462 1.94 -20.19 1.82
N HIS A 463 1.03 -19.79 0.97
CA HIS A 463 0.46 -18.45 1.00
C HIS A 463 -1.01 -18.48 0.59
N LYS A 464 -1.73 -17.43 0.87
CA LYS A 464 -3.04 -17.18 0.29
C LYS A 464 -2.97 -15.91 -0.53
N HIS A 465 -2.92 -16.06 -1.87
CA HIS A 465 -2.81 -14.93 -2.81
C HIS A 465 -1.62 -14.00 -2.46
N LEU A 466 -0.45 -14.58 -2.23
CA LEU A 466 0.80 -13.90 -1.81
C LEU A 466 0.71 -13.17 -0.46
N THR A 467 -0.32 -13.45 0.33
CA THR A 467 -0.48 -12.96 1.71
C THR A 467 -0.53 -14.14 2.69
N LYS A 468 -0.49 -13.86 4.00
CA LYS A 468 -0.57 -14.88 5.07
C LYS A 468 0.46 -16.00 4.88
N LEU A 469 1.71 -15.62 4.71
CA LEU A 469 2.81 -16.55 4.51
C LEU A 469 2.97 -17.50 5.70
N SER A 470 3.14 -18.79 5.38
CA SER A 470 3.61 -19.82 6.29
C SER A 470 4.60 -20.72 5.57
N TYR A 471 5.45 -21.42 6.29
CA TYR A 471 6.46 -22.28 5.70
C TYR A 471 6.62 -23.55 6.51
N ASP A 472 6.96 -24.62 5.78
CA ASP A 472 7.24 -25.95 6.31
C ASP A 472 8.39 -26.54 5.49
N LEU A 473 9.58 -26.57 6.08
CA LEU A 473 10.82 -26.96 5.44
C LEU A 473 11.52 -28.06 6.24
N ASP A 474 11.88 -29.14 5.57
CA ASP A 474 12.68 -30.22 6.09
C ASP A 474 14.09 -30.19 5.48
N LEU A 475 15.11 -30.19 6.33
CA LEU A 475 16.50 -30.21 5.92
C LEU A 475 17.17 -31.50 6.43
N LYS A 476 17.95 -32.13 5.55
CA LYS A 476 18.84 -33.26 5.92
C LYS A 476 20.28 -32.82 5.74
N ALA A 477 20.94 -32.59 6.85
CA ALA A 477 22.28 -32.07 6.94
C ALA A 477 23.33 -33.16 7.10
N LYS A 478 24.51 -33.00 6.49
CA LYS A 478 25.66 -33.88 6.67
C LYS A 478 26.92 -33.08 6.89
N ASN A 479 27.49 -33.16 8.09
CA ASN A 479 28.66 -32.37 8.54
C ASN A 479 28.50 -30.87 8.29
N PHE A 480 27.27 -30.37 8.38
CA PHE A 480 26.87 -29.04 7.96
C PHE A 480 27.08 -28.02 9.09
N LEU A 481 27.58 -26.84 8.78
CA LEU A 481 27.71 -25.76 9.75
C LEU A 481 26.32 -25.21 10.09
N GLY A 482 25.78 -25.64 11.22
CA GLY A 482 24.46 -25.25 11.67
C GLY A 482 24.43 -24.00 12.55
N TYR A 483 25.58 -23.61 13.15
CA TYR A 483 25.64 -22.44 14.04
C TYR A 483 27.06 -21.88 14.07
N ASP A 484 27.25 -20.56 13.93
CA ASP A 484 28.56 -19.88 14.03
C ASP A 484 28.43 -18.46 14.61
N ILE A 485 28.00 -18.36 15.85
CA ILE A 485 28.01 -17.11 16.62
C ILE A 485 29.20 -17.17 17.57
N ARG A 486 30.04 -16.13 17.58
CA ARG A 486 31.36 -16.16 18.25
C ARG A 486 31.42 -15.43 19.58
N GLU A 487 30.36 -14.77 19.98
CA GLU A 487 30.25 -14.02 21.22
C GLU A 487 28.81 -14.10 21.78
N PHE A 488 28.64 -13.84 23.07
CA PHE A 488 27.32 -13.96 23.70
C PHE A 488 26.29 -12.99 23.14
N GLY A 489 26.66 -11.72 22.89
CA GLY A 489 25.66 -10.68 22.62
C GLY A 489 24.61 -10.67 23.72
N ASP A 490 23.34 -10.76 23.34
CA ASP A 490 22.19 -10.86 24.25
C ASP A 490 21.85 -12.32 24.63
N ASN A 491 22.54 -13.31 24.05
CA ASN A 491 22.30 -14.74 24.29
C ASN A 491 23.12 -15.29 25.45
N THR A 492 22.65 -16.37 26.06
CA THR A 492 23.34 -17.10 27.10
C THR A 492 24.34 -18.13 26.57
N PHE A 493 24.43 -18.27 25.23
CA PHE A 493 25.31 -19.23 24.55
C PHE A 493 25.87 -18.68 23.26
N TYR A 494 26.99 -19.22 22.83
CA TYR A 494 27.60 -19.01 21.52
C TYR A 494 28.41 -20.25 21.11
N GLY A 495 28.87 -20.32 19.87
CA GLY A 495 29.74 -21.42 19.44
C GLY A 495 29.82 -21.55 17.93
N THR A 496 30.57 -22.58 17.51
CA THR A 496 30.63 -23.03 16.12
C THR A 496 30.25 -24.51 16.14
N VAL A 497 29.16 -24.90 15.49
CA VAL A 497 28.62 -26.26 15.53
C VAL A 497 28.41 -26.81 14.13
N TYR A 498 29.14 -27.85 13.81
CA TYR A 498 28.91 -28.73 12.67
C TYR A 498 28.07 -29.93 13.11
N ALA A 499 27.08 -30.30 12.31
CA ALA A 499 26.19 -31.39 12.68
C ALA A 499 25.73 -32.22 11.47
N THR A 500 25.40 -33.46 11.75
CA THR A 500 24.70 -34.38 10.85
C THR A 500 23.36 -34.72 11.47
N GLY A 501 22.25 -34.54 10.73
CA GLY A 501 20.92 -34.79 11.26
C GLY A 501 19.80 -34.20 10.44
N ASP A 502 18.62 -34.17 11.03
CA ASP A 502 17.37 -33.66 10.47
C ASP A 502 16.98 -32.34 11.16
N VAL A 503 16.52 -31.36 10.37
CA VAL A 503 16.04 -30.08 10.87
C VAL A 503 14.70 -29.79 10.22
N GLY A 504 13.65 -29.60 11.02
CA GLY A 504 12.33 -29.12 10.60
C GLY A 504 12.21 -27.62 10.92
N ILE A 505 11.78 -26.82 9.96
CA ILE A 505 11.54 -25.39 10.15
C ILE A 505 10.10 -25.10 9.73
N HIS A 506 9.25 -24.78 10.69
CA HIS A 506 7.85 -24.46 10.44
C HIS A 506 7.51 -23.09 11.03
N GLY A 507 6.64 -22.36 10.35
CA GLY A 507 6.27 -21.05 10.86
C GLY A 507 5.23 -20.33 10.03
N LYS A 508 4.87 -19.19 10.53
CA LYS A 508 4.01 -18.19 9.90
C LYS A 508 4.51 -16.80 10.28
N SER A 509 3.95 -15.77 9.70
CA SER A 509 4.28 -14.39 10.07
C SER A 509 4.20 -14.20 11.60
N GLY A 510 5.30 -13.77 12.21
CA GLY A 510 5.43 -13.53 13.66
C GLY A 510 5.75 -14.75 14.52
N GLU A 511 5.86 -15.98 13.98
CA GLU A 511 6.19 -17.17 14.74
C GLU A 511 7.00 -18.17 13.91
N THR A 512 8.15 -18.61 14.42
CA THR A 512 9.01 -19.65 13.83
C THR A 512 9.33 -20.72 14.85
N VAL A 513 9.19 -21.99 14.47
CA VAL A 513 9.61 -23.14 15.25
C VAL A 513 10.65 -23.94 14.46
N ILE A 514 11.77 -24.25 15.09
CA ILE A 514 12.85 -25.05 14.52
C ILE A 514 13.05 -26.29 15.39
N ASP A 515 12.86 -27.47 14.84
CA ASP A 515 13.09 -28.77 15.49
C ASP A 515 14.37 -29.37 14.94
N ILE A 516 15.34 -29.65 15.80
CA ILE A 516 16.66 -30.15 15.45
C ILE A 516 16.89 -31.52 16.12
N ASP A 517 17.13 -32.57 15.31
CA ASP A 517 17.62 -33.87 15.75
C ASP A 517 18.97 -34.14 15.11
N ALA A 518 20.05 -33.95 15.86
CA ALA A 518 21.36 -33.91 15.28
C ALA A 518 22.47 -34.54 16.15
N VAL A 519 23.53 -34.98 15.47
CA VAL A 519 24.78 -35.45 16.03
C VAL A 519 25.88 -34.45 15.70
N PRO A 520 26.60 -33.89 16.69
CA PRO A 520 27.70 -32.97 16.46
C PRO A 520 28.87 -33.65 15.74
N GLU A 521 29.50 -32.90 14.83
CA GLU A 521 30.65 -33.36 14.07
C GLU A 521 31.95 -32.68 14.56
N HIS A 522 33.07 -33.16 14.03
CA HIS A 522 34.42 -32.71 14.44
C HIS A 522 34.58 -31.20 14.25
N GLY A 523 35.19 -30.54 15.26
CA GLY A 523 35.40 -29.12 15.29
C GLY A 523 34.27 -28.30 15.91
N SER A 524 33.25 -28.97 16.46
CA SER A 524 32.14 -28.34 17.16
C SER A 524 32.53 -27.86 18.55
N ILE A 525 32.24 -26.60 18.85
CA ILE A 525 32.42 -25.98 20.15
C ILE A 525 31.14 -25.24 20.50
N PHE A 526 30.56 -25.59 21.68
CA PHE A 526 29.39 -24.91 22.21
C PHE A 526 29.73 -24.32 23.58
N VAL A 527 29.53 -23.03 23.76
CA VAL A 527 29.82 -22.31 24.99
C VAL A 527 28.53 -21.83 25.62
N TYR A 528 28.30 -22.24 26.86
CA TYR A 528 27.13 -21.87 27.63
C TYR A 528 27.52 -21.11 28.90
N ASN A 529 26.87 -20.00 29.20
CA ASN A 529 27.06 -19.22 30.41
C ASN A 529 26.15 -19.75 31.54
N VAL A 530 26.75 -20.50 32.46
CA VAL A 530 26.03 -21.09 33.62
C VAL A 530 25.83 -20.06 34.74
N ALA A 531 26.64 -19.03 34.80
CA ALA A 531 26.60 -18.00 35.84
C ALA A 531 25.44 -17.01 35.67
N SER A 532 24.74 -17.09 34.56
CA SER A 532 23.54 -16.31 34.29
C SER A 532 22.29 -17.18 34.34
N PRO A 533 21.87 -17.65 35.56
CA PRO A 533 20.48 -18.06 35.71
C PRO A 533 19.68 -16.76 35.69
N ASP A 534 18.92 -16.55 34.65
CA ASP A 534 18.11 -15.34 34.53
C ASP A 534 18.90 -14.10 34.98
N ALA A 535 20.00 -13.78 34.26
CA ALA A 535 20.43 -12.39 34.31
C ALA A 535 19.17 -11.65 33.96
N ILE A 536 18.51 -11.11 34.99
CA ILE A 536 17.58 -10.02 34.85
C ILE A 536 18.31 -9.14 33.86
N SER A 537 17.97 -9.30 32.58
CA SER A 537 18.36 -8.30 31.60
C SER A 537 17.99 -7.02 32.30
N ASP A 538 18.93 -6.10 32.48
CA ASP A 538 18.62 -4.74 32.85
C ASP A 538 17.67 -4.16 31.79
N LYS A 539 16.52 -4.75 31.65
CA LYS A 539 15.31 -4.09 31.22
C LYS A 539 15.04 -3.18 32.38
N SER A 540 15.74 -2.04 32.37
CA SER A 540 15.48 -0.97 33.29
C SER A 540 13.98 -0.68 33.17
N PHE A 541 13.18 -1.17 34.13
CA PHE A 541 11.80 -0.71 34.34
C PHE A 541 11.76 0.79 34.69
N ILE A 542 12.93 1.40 34.75
CA ILE A 542 13.13 2.82 34.99
C ILE A 542 13.58 3.40 33.66
N HIS A 543 12.62 3.78 32.82
CA HIS A 543 12.87 4.80 31.83
C HIS A 543 13.10 6.10 32.57
N TRP A 544 14.36 6.51 32.71
CA TRP A 544 14.68 7.87 33.09
C TRP A 544 14.13 8.75 31.98
N ASN A 545 12.91 9.27 32.17
CA ASN A 545 12.47 10.41 31.43
C ASN A 545 13.48 11.50 31.72
N ASP A 546 14.25 11.92 30.74
CA ASP A 546 15.01 13.15 30.79
C ASP A 546 14.00 14.26 31.01
N ALA A 547 13.88 14.63 32.27
CA ALA A 547 12.99 15.70 32.74
C ALA A 547 13.58 17.09 32.41
N THR A 548 14.21 17.24 31.26
CA THR A 548 14.49 18.56 30.70
C THR A 548 13.16 19.13 30.24
N PRO A 549 12.65 20.16 30.87
CA PRO A 549 11.40 20.80 30.49
C PRO A 549 11.47 21.18 29.01
N GLU A 550 10.38 21.01 28.27
CA GLU A 550 10.31 21.20 26.80
C GLU A 550 10.77 22.60 26.37
N TRP A 551 10.72 23.60 27.26
CA TRP A 551 11.18 24.97 27.04
C TRP A 551 12.71 25.16 27.18
N GLU A 552 13.46 24.19 27.74
CA GLU A 552 14.93 24.20 27.82
C GLU A 552 15.60 23.46 26.67
N LYS A 553 14.84 22.77 25.81
CA LYS A 553 15.39 22.13 24.62
C LYS A 553 15.74 23.21 23.59
N PRO A 554 16.98 23.25 23.08
CA PRO A 554 17.32 24.20 22.01
C PRO A 554 16.39 23.98 20.82
N PHE A 555 15.82 25.06 20.30
CA PHE A 555 14.98 25.06 19.11
C PHE A 555 15.77 24.43 17.95
N SER A 556 15.49 23.19 17.65
CA SER A 556 15.99 22.50 16.47
C SER A 556 14.93 22.58 15.40
N PHE A 557 15.24 23.24 14.29
CA PHE A 557 14.45 23.25 13.05
C PHE A 557 14.54 21.92 12.27
N THR A 558 15.08 20.87 12.84
CA THR A 558 14.92 19.53 12.30
C THR A 558 13.49 19.09 12.55
N LYS A 559 12.66 19.09 11.49
CA LYS A 559 11.37 18.41 11.48
C LYS A 559 11.55 17.03 12.13
N ASN A 560 10.91 16.85 13.29
CA ASN A 560 10.60 15.51 13.74
C ASN A 560 9.71 14.89 12.66
N THR A 561 10.30 14.20 11.70
CA THR A 561 9.65 13.06 11.11
C THR A 561 9.47 12.09 12.27
N LYS A 562 8.32 12.14 12.94
CA LYS A 562 7.78 10.94 13.56
C LYS A 562 7.73 9.96 12.38
N LYS A 563 8.67 9.03 12.35
CA LYS A 563 8.38 7.72 11.82
C LYS A 563 7.10 7.33 12.54
N ASP A 564 6.01 7.13 11.82
CA ASP A 564 4.95 6.28 12.30
C ASP A 564 5.63 4.91 12.46
N ASP A 565 6.14 4.67 13.68
CA ASP A 565 6.58 3.37 14.17
C ASP A 565 5.31 2.51 14.40
N ASP A 566 4.58 2.27 13.32
CA ASP A 566 3.59 1.19 13.20
C ASP A 566 4.16 -0.01 12.40
N ASP A 567 5.40 0.04 11.95
CA ASP A 567 6.26 -1.13 11.87
C ASP A 567 6.93 -1.26 13.26
N ASP A 568 6.17 -1.69 14.25
CA ASP A 568 6.72 -2.51 15.30
C ASP A 568 7.39 -3.69 14.56
N ASP A 569 8.73 -3.67 14.47
CA ASP A 569 9.54 -4.87 14.47
C ASP A 569 9.23 -5.60 15.79
N MET A 570 8.03 -6.18 15.88
CA MET A 570 7.75 -7.19 16.85
C MET A 570 8.68 -8.33 16.46
N GLU A 571 9.82 -8.43 17.18
CA GLU A 571 10.70 -9.57 17.07
C GLU A 571 9.82 -10.81 17.00
N SER A 572 9.85 -11.50 15.85
CA SER A 572 9.02 -12.67 15.66
C SER A 572 9.38 -13.70 16.73
N ASP A 573 8.38 -14.33 17.29
CA ASP A 573 8.57 -15.39 18.27
C ASP A 573 9.32 -16.55 17.61
N MET A 574 10.53 -16.86 18.10
CA MET A 574 11.32 -17.97 17.61
C MET A 574 11.54 -19.00 18.71
N ARG A 575 11.19 -20.23 18.43
CA ARG A 575 11.41 -21.39 19.31
C ARG A 575 12.29 -22.40 18.61
N ILE A 576 13.34 -22.87 19.31
CA ILE A 576 14.21 -23.92 18.81
C ILE A 576 14.19 -25.08 19.81
N ASN A 577 13.81 -26.26 19.35
CA ASN A 577 13.83 -27.47 20.12
C ASN A 577 15.02 -28.33 19.64
N PHE A 578 15.94 -28.61 20.52
CA PHE A 578 17.13 -29.40 20.23
C PHE A 578 17.01 -30.78 20.83
N LEU A 579 17.27 -31.83 20.04
CA LEU A 579 17.60 -33.17 20.47
C LEU A 579 18.98 -33.47 19.93
N VAL A 580 19.99 -33.40 20.81
CA VAL A 580 21.38 -33.56 20.40
C VAL A 580 21.98 -34.82 21.00
N ASN A 581 22.37 -35.74 20.15
CA ASN A 581 23.13 -36.91 20.53
C ASN A 581 24.61 -36.56 20.56
N THR A 582 25.09 -36.10 21.70
CA THR A 582 26.47 -35.61 21.85
C THR A 582 27.46 -36.76 21.79
N ASN A 583 28.66 -36.49 21.28
CA ASN A 583 29.79 -37.38 21.16
C ASN A 583 31.10 -36.62 21.44
N GLN A 584 32.23 -37.30 21.34
CA GLN A 584 33.57 -36.71 21.59
C GLN A 584 33.95 -35.61 20.62
N ASN A 585 33.24 -35.41 19.49
CA ASN A 585 33.50 -34.34 18.51
C ASN A 585 33.03 -32.97 19.00
N LEU A 586 32.10 -32.95 19.97
CA LEU A 586 31.62 -31.70 20.57
C LEU A 586 32.46 -31.34 21.79
N THR A 587 33.06 -30.17 21.79
CA THR A 587 33.59 -29.55 23.00
C THR A 587 32.53 -28.66 23.63
N LEU A 588 32.01 -29.11 24.78
CA LEU A 588 31.12 -28.31 25.60
C LEU A 588 31.93 -27.43 26.55
N LYS A 589 31.75 -26.13 26.49
CA LYS A 589 32.42 -25.18 27.40
C LYS A 589 31.36 -24.47 28.26
N LEU A 590 31.43 -24.69 29.55
CA LEU A 590 30.56 -24.07 30.54
C LEU A 590 31.30 -22.89 31.20
N LEU A 591 30.87 -21.67 30.96
CA LEU A 591 31.41 -20.47 31.60
C LEU A 591 30.78 -20.34 32.99
N MET A 592 31.62 -20.53 34.02
CA MET A 592 31.17 -20.54 35.43
C MET A 592 31.16 -19.15 36.05
N ASP A 593 32.10 -18.29 35.64
CA ASP A 593 32.15 -16.89 36.04
C ASP A 593 32.73 -16.04 34.90
N PRO A 594 31.91 -15.17 34.30
CA PRO A 594 32.37 -14.28 33.23
C PRO A 594 33.43 -13.26 33.68
N GLN A 595 33.45 -12.88 34.97
CA GLN A 595 34.37 -11.86 35.47
C GLN A 595 35.80 -12.43 35.70
N SER A 596 35.89 -13.62 36.28
CA SER A 596 37.20 -14.30 36.48
C SER A 596 37.63 -15.08 35.24
N GLY A 597 36.72 -15.32 34.29
CA GLY A 597 36.94 -16.15 33.11
C GLY A 597 37.04 -17.64 33.43
N ASP A 598 36.44 -18.09 34.54
CA ASP A 598 36.44 -19.49 34.96
C ASP A 598 35.50 -20.32 34.10
N TYR A 599 36.00 -21.43 33.58
CA TYR A 599 35.21 -22.30 32.73
C TYR A 599 35.55 -23.79 32.89
N ILE A 600 34.58 -24.59 32.54
CA ILE A 600 34.76 -26.07 32.41
C ILE A 600 34.70 -26.38 30.92
N THR A 601 35.68 -27.12 30.44
CA THR A 601 35.67 -27.72 29.10
C THR A 601 35.48 -29.23 29.22
N LEU A 602 34.54 -29.78 28.44
CA LEU A 602 34.13 -31.15 28.50
C LEU A 602 34.02 -31.75 27.11
N ASN A 603 34.49 -33.00 26.96
CA ASN A 603 34.18 -33.84 25.82
C ASN A 603 33.63 -35.18 26.37
N GLY A 604 32.58 -35.69 25.74
CA GLY A 604 31.91 -36.89 26.24
C GLY A 604 30.70 -37.29 25.41
N ASN A 605 29.85 -38.12 25.95
CA ASN A 605 28.69 -38.67 25.26
C ASN A 605 27.42 -38.46 26.08
N GLY A 606 26.29 -38.21 25.41
CA GLY A 606 25.02 -38.06 26.08
C GLY A 606 23.91 -37.66 25.14
N VAL A 607 22.70 -37.67 25.65
CA VAL A 607 21.53 -37.11 24.94
C VAL A 607 21.09 -35.87 25.69
N ILE A 608 21.21 -34.74 24.99
CA ILE A 608 20.83 -33.44 25.52
C ILE A 608 19.58 -32.95 24.76
N ARG A 609 18.56 -32.55 25.51
CA ARG A 609 17.41 -31.81 25.01
C ARG A 609 17.53 -30.37 25.46
N ALA A 610 17.32 -29.45 24.56
CA ALA A 610 17.27 -28.04 24.94
C ALA A 610 16.11 -27.33 24.22
N ASN A 611 15.54 -26.35 24.89
CA ASN A 611 14.50 -25.50 24.33
C ASN A 611 14.99 -24.05 24.43
N TYR A 612 14.98 -23.37 23.33
CA TYR A 612 15.29 -21.94 23.25
C TYR A 612 14.08 -21.15 22.80
N PHE A 613 13.81 -20.05 23.47
CA PHE A 613 12.83 -19.06 23.07
C PHE A 613 13.48 -17.67 23.10
N ASN A 614 13.44 -16.95 21.98
CA ASN A 614 14.16 -15.67 21.84
C ASN A 614 13.67 -14.56 22.80
N LYS A 615 12.46 -14.70 23.37
CA LYS A 615 11.90 -13.78 24.38
C LYS A 615 11.83 -14.40 25.78
N GLY A 616 12.49 -15.52 25.99
CA GLY A 616 12.41 -16.28 27.22
C GLY A 616 13.72 -16.93 27.63
N SER A 617 13.64 -18.05 28.34
CA SER A 617 14.77 -18.81 28.85
C SER A 617 15.33 -19.80 27.83
N PHE A 618 16.57 -20.21 28.06
CA PHE A 618 17.18 -21.37 27.45
C PHE A 618 17.23 -22.50 28.50
N ASP A 619 16.44 -23.54 28.28
CA ASP A 619 16.36 -24.68 29.18
C ASP A 619 17.09 -25.89 28.57
N MET A 620 17.93 -26.55 29.34
CA MET A 620 18.71 -27.71 28.92
C MET A 620 18.50 -28.87 29.87
N PHE A 621 18.21 -30.04 29.31
CA PHE A 621 17.91 -31.29 30.07
C PHE A 621 18.70 -32.44 29.49
N GLY A 622 19.12 -33.35 30.37
CA GLY A 622 19.74 -34.60 29.95
C GLY A 622 20.94 -35.00 30.79
N ASN A 623 21.50 -36.16 30.43
CA ASN A 623 22.66 -36.73 31.09
C ASN A 623 23.85 -36.70 30.13
N TYR A 624 24.98 -36.23 30.63
CA TYR A 624 26.23 -36.15 29.88
C TYR A 624 27.29 -36.96 30.61
N LEU A 625 27.82 -38.00 29.94
CA LEU A 625 28.92 -38.84 30.44
C LEU A 625 30.23 -38.21 29.98
N VAL A 626 31.03 -37.73 30.93
CA VAL A 626 32.32 -37.10 30.68
C VAL A 626 33.37 -38.15 30.32
N ASP A 627 34.04 -37.99 29.18
CA ASP A 627 35.21 -38.74 28.79
C ASP A 627 36.48 -38.07 29.28
N HIS A 628 36.62 -36.79 29.02
CA HIS A 628 37.71 -35.95 29.53
C HIS A 628 37.25 -34.48 29.61
N GLY A 629 37.98 -33.71 30.40
CA GLY A 629 37.69 -32.28 30.53
C GLY A 629 38.65 -31.59 31.48
N ILE A 630 38.58 -30.26 31.47
CA ILE A 630 39.39 -29.42 32.35
C ILE A 630 38.53 -28.32 32.95
N TYR A 631 38.60 -28.20 34.27
CA TYR A 631 38.04 -27.05 34.97
C TYR A 631 39.16 -26.06 35.26
N LYS A 632 39.09 -24.87 34.69
CA LYS A 632 39.96 -23.73 34.98
C LYS A 632 39.31 -22.86 36.02
N LEU A 633 39.92 -22.84 37.23
CA LEU A 633 39.40 -22.08 38.38
C LEU A 633 40.44 -21.00 38.76
N THR A 634 39.94 -19.78 38.91
CA THR A 634 40.72 -18.64 39.39
C THR A 634 40.28 -18.26 40.80
N ILE A 635 41.16 -18.43 41.80
CA ILE A 635 40.88 -18.13 43.20
C ILE A 635 41.38 -16.72 43.49
N GLN A 636 40.52 -15.82 43.92
CA GLN A 636 40.81 -14.44 44.31
C GLN A 636 41.59 -13.64 43.24
N ASN A 637 41.37 -13.95 41.97
CA ASN A 637 42.06 -13.35 40.81
C ASN A 637 43.60 -13.48 40.80
N ILE A 638 44.16 -14.34 41.67
CA ILE A 638 45.60 -14.51 41.85
C ILE A 638 46.06 -15.93 41.53
N ILE A 639 45.36 -16.93 42.02
CA ILE A 639 45.77 -18.32 41.89
C ILE A 639 44.94 -19.01 40.81
N LYS A 640 45.58 -19.43 39.71
CA LYS A 640 44.97 -20.24 38.66
C LYS A 640 45.28 -21.73 38.90
N LYS A 641 44.23 -22.56 38.91
CA LYS A 641 44.31 -24.00 39.07
C LYS A 641 43.53 -24.70 37.97
N ASP A 642 44.16 -25.71 37.37
CA ASP A 642 43.49 -26.58 36.41
C ASP A 642 43.20 -27.92 37.09
N PHE A 643 41.95 -28.38 37.00
CA PHE A 643 41.49 -29.67 37.48
C PHE A 643 41.09 -30.51 36.30
N GLU A 644 41.65 -31.68 36.16
CA GLU A 644 41.29 -32.64 35.09
C GLU A 644 40.11 -33.53 35.55
N PHE A 645 39.14 -33.71 34.69
CA PHE A 645 38.06 -34.65 34.89
C PHE A 645 38.52 -36.05 34.44
N LEU A 646 38.35 -37.04 35.32
CA LEU A 646 38.55 -38.46 34.98
C LEU A 646 37.38 -39.00 34.21
N PRO A 647 37.60 -39.96 33.26
CA PRO A 647 36.52 -40.64 32.55
C PRO A 647 35.50 -41.27 33.47
N GLY A 648 34.22 -41.19 33.13
CA GLY A 648 33.12 -41.78 33.85
C GLY A 648 32.36 -40.86 34.78
N GLY A 649 32.76 -39.58 34.90
CA GLY A 649 31.96 -38.57 35.55
C GLY A 649 30.67 -38.29 34.77
N THR A 650 29.60 -37.94 35.47
CA THR A 650 28.32 -37.56 34.85
C THR A 650 27.88 -36.16 35.23
N ILE A 651 27.37 -35.45 34.26
CA ILE A 651 26.72 -34.15 34.48
C ILE A 651 25.24 -34.29 34.11
N ASN A 652 24.37 -33.89 35.01
CA ASN A 652 22.92 -33.88 34.78
C ASN A 652 22.51 -32.42 34.58
N PHE A 653 21.85 -32.14 33.46
CA PHE A 653 21.18 -30.90 33.16
C PHE A 653 19.68 -31.04 33.46
N GLY A 654 19.07 -30.05 34.19
CA GLY A 654 17.66 -30.11 34.56
C GLY A 654 17.27 -29.07 35.59
#